data_fd92ff5d5b1d2dc7a99e56f073aa438f
#
_entry.id   fd92ff5d5b1d2dc7a99e56f073aa438f
#
_cell.length_a   1.000
_cell.length_b   1.000
_cell.length_c   1.000
_cell.angle_alpha   90.00
_cell.angle_beta   90.00
_cell.angle_gamma   90.00
#
_symmetry.space_group_name_H-M   'P 1'
#
loop_
_entity.id
_entity.type
_entity.pdbx_description
1 polymer ?
#
loop_
_entity_poly.entity_id
_entity_poly.type
_entity_poly.pdbx_seq_one_letter_code
_entity_poly.pdbx_strand_id
1 'polypeptide(L)'
;MTIDLTRACSATFIRHSAWWLSTSLLALGVPALAQTAPPPSGLEEIVVTAQKREESLQNVPISIVALGTKKLDQLRVTSFGDYAKLVPSLSFATTGPGTAKVYFRGVASGGDGNHSGSESSVGTYLDEQPITTNQGAVDIHIYDIARVEALAGPQGTLYGASAEAGVLRIITNKPELGKQYGSVSAGANTTAHGSAGYTGEGFVNVPLGDNAAVRLVGWYEHDGGYIDNVPGKRTYPTSGITIDNKAVVKNNYNDADTYGGRIALKYDIGDNWSITPKLMGQINKSHGVFAYDPNVGPLEVKHYLPERYSDKWLQAALLIEGKVGGFDLTYSGSYMKRQLDVQADYTDYSFFYDPVSGASFHDSTGKLTDPSQATTGRDIFTIQSHELRVTSNKADRLRFVGGVFYQLQEHHIGQNYTVAGLQSSSWVVGYPTTIWLTNQERNDKDYAAFGEASFDILPNLTATGGLRYYGYDNSLFGYVGFKSAGTHCIPGARTVALSPVINGAPCSNLDKSTSGHGFLPKGNLTWKIDGVGLVYATYSEGFRPGGVNRRAGLPPYQPDKLINYEAGWKTSAWDNRVRFNGAIFYEKWKNIQLAFLGLNGLTTISNVGNATIKGFETDITLAPTDGLTLSTSASYADATLDQNYCSTDTGNAACTTPAGNFVEAPKGTRLPVAPKFKATGIARYQWTIAGFEAHLQGSISYQSSVQTKLKTSETAVFGTTPGFAQVDFSTGIERGNTSLELWAKNLLDSLGNTSRYAECATAVCGGNKYGSPGAGIVYRVPIVPRQIGLRLTQKF
;
A
#
# COMPACT_ATOMS: atom_id res chain seq x y z
N MET A 1 -27.52 47.05 35.02
CA MET A 1 -27.33 47.55 36.38
C MET A 1 -26.20 46.70 36.98
N THR A 2 -25.02 47.39 37.13
CA THR A 2 -23.88 47.18 38.02
C THR A 2 -23.28 45.78 38.14
N ILE A 3 -22.14 45.56 37.57
CA ILE A 3 -20.72 45.73 37.98
C ILE A 3 -20.49 45.19 39.44
N ASP A 4 -19.64 44.17 39.58
CA ASP A 4 -18.44 44.34 40.39
C ASP A 4 -17.34 43.28 40.12
N LEU A 5 -16.13 43.84 39.96
CA LEU A 5 -14.82 43.21 39.87
C LEU A 5 -14.28 43.00 41.31
N THR A 6 -13.44 41.98 41.54
CA THR A 6 -12.17 42.03 42.23
C THR A 6 -11.80 40.80 43.07
N ARG A 7 -10.57 40.46 42.87
CA ARG A 7 -9.52 39.85 43.76
C ARG A 7 -9.07 38.46 43.35
N ALA A 8 -7.88 38.23 43.13
CA ALA A 8 -6.51 38.74 43.28
C ALA A 8 -5.60 37.52 43.60
N CYS A 9 -4.51 37.46 42.86
CA CYS A 9 -3.18 36.93 43.15
C CYS A 9 -2.95 35.89 44.26
N SER A 10 -2.30 34.78 43.88
CA SER A 10 -1.15 34.30 44.68
C SER A 10 -0.13 33.62 43.75
N ALA A 11 1.04 34.23 43.66
CA ALA A 11 2.22 33.72 43.01
C ALA A 11 2.98 32.78 43.97
N THR A 12 3.50 31.69 43.47
CA THR A 12 4.54 30.95 44.12
C THR A 12 5.71 30.68 43.19
N PHE A 13 6.83 31.24 43.53
CA PHE A 13 8.16 31.16 42.93
C PHE A 13 8.69 29.71 43.02
N ILE A 14 9.26 29.19 41.92
CA ILE A 14 10.36 28.21 41.98
C ILE A 14 11.47 28.66 41.01
N ARG A 15 12.69 28.59 41.57
CA ARG A 15 13.95 29.14 41.07
C ARG A 15 14.61 28.33 39.99
N HIS A 16 15.18 29.06 39.07
CA HIS A 16 16.43 28.93 38.27
C HIS A 16 17.24 27.64 38.33
N SER A 17 17.53 27.10 37.11
CA SER A 17 18.90 26.71 36.75
C SER A 17 19.13 26.99 35.27
N ALA A 18 19.91 28.04 35.02
CA ALA A 18 20.44 28.41 33.70
C ALA A 18 21.68 27.56 33.40
N TRP A 19 21.69 26.88 32.26
CA TRP A 19 22.89 26.32 31.68
C TRP A 19 23.29 27.13 30.46
N TRP A 20 24.48 27.71 30.57
CA TRP A 20 25.17 28.45 29.52
C TRP A 20 25.72 27.46 28.51
N LEU A 21 25.29 27.52 27.27
CA LEU A 21 25.99 26.94 26.12
C LEU A 21 26.81 28.03 25.44
N SER A 22 28.13 27.96 25.65
CA SER A 22 29.12 28.81 25.01
C SER A 22 29.19 28.51 23.50
N THR A 23 28.82 29.49 22.68
CA THR A 23 29.03 29.51 21.21
C THR A 23 30.48 29.87 20.90
N SER A 24 31.20 28.85 20.41
CA SER A 24 32.52 29.09 19.78
C SER A 24 32.27 29.42 18.29
N LEU A 25 32.39 30.70 17.91
CA LEU A 25 32.48 31.17 16.53
C LEU A 25 33.83 30.74 15.95
N LEU A 26 33.84 29.74 15.07
CA LEU A 26 34.94 29.46 14.17
C LEU A 26 34.75 30.29 12.88
N ALA A 27 35.55 31.31 12.70
CA ALA A 27 35.67 32.06 11.46
C ALA A 27 36.33 31.17 10.40
N LEU A 28 35.53 30.70 9.43
CA LEU A 28 36.03 30.07 8.20
C LEU A 28 35.99 31.09 7.05
N GLY A 29 37.10 31.22 6.40
CA GLY A 29 37.38 32.17 5.32
C GLY A 29 36.39 31.99 4.15
N VAL A 30 36.02 33.11 3.55
CA VAL A 30 35.11 33.23 2.39
C VAL A 30 35.88 32.73 1.14
N PRO A 31 35.41 31.64 0.50
CA PRO A 31 35.88 31.34 -0.86
C PRO A 31 35.10 32.21 -1.86
N ALA A 32 35.82 32.64 -2.91
CA ALA A 32 35.32 33.47 -3.99
C ALA A 32 34.01 32.91 -4.60
N LEU A 33 33.03 33.78 -4.79
CA LEU A 33 31.81 33.50 -5.50
C LEU A 33 32.11 33.07 -6.94
N ALA A 34 32.07 31.77 -7.20
CA ALA A 34 31.88 31.29 -8.56
C ALA A 34 30.42 31.62 -8.94
N GLN A 35 30.28 32.49 -9.93
CA GLN A 35 28.95 32.69 -10.58
C GLN A 35 28.46 31.36 -11.13
N THR A 36 27.51 30.74 -10.44
CA THR A 36 26.78 29.59 -10.99
C THR A 36 25.98 30.10 -12.18
N ALA A 37 26.18 29.44 -13.33
CA ALA A 37 25.35 29.66 -14.50
C ALA A 37 23.87 29.56 -14.12
N PRO A 38 22.98 30.39 -14.69
CA PRO A 38 21.55 30.29 -14.41
C PRO A 38 21.08 28.84 -14.68
N PRO A 39 20.19 28.28 -13.83
CA PRO A 39 19.67 26.96 -14.08
C PRO A 39 19.01 26.90 -15.46
N PRO A 40 19.15 25.78 -16.20
CA PRO A 40 18.58 25.66 -17.54
C PRO A 40 17.09 25.99 -17.49
N SER A 41 16.65 26.85 -18.39
CA SER A 41 15.28 27.34 -18.48
C SER A 41 14.35 26.26 -19.05
N GLY A 42 14.06 25.18 -18.29
CA GLY A 42 13.20 24.09 -18.72
C GLY A 42 12.87 23.12 -17.57
N LEU A 43 11.88 22.26 -17.80
CA LEU A 43 11.52 21.20 -16.86
C LEU A 43 12.63 20.15 -16.79
N GLU A 44 12.96 19.71 -15.58
CA GLU A 44 13.94 18.67 -15.32
C GLU A 44 13.58 17.37 -16.07
N GLU A 45 14.57 16.72 -16.71
CA GLU A 45 14.37 15.42 -17.32
C GLU A 45 14.26 14.34 -16.25
N ILE A 46 13.23 13.51 -16.34
CA ILE A 46 13.01 12.40 -15.42
C ILE A 46 13.44 11.10 -16.13
N VAL A 47 14.45 10.43 -15.59
CA VAL A 47 14.87 9.10 -16.04
C VAL A 47 14.09 8.05 -15.26
N VAL A 48 13.57 7.03 -15.94
CA VAL A 48 12.84 5.89 -15.38
C VAL A 48 13.45 4.57 -15.81
N THR A 49 13.14 3.50 -15.06
CA THR A 49 13.59 2.13 -15.38
C THR A 49 12.43 1.17 -15.58
N ALA A 50 11.29 1.70 -15.99
CA ALA A 50 10.03 0.99 -16.16
C ALA A 50 10.07 -0.18 -17.15
N GLN A 51 10.92 -0.09 -18.18
CA GLN A 51 11.14 -1.17 -19.16
C GLN A 51 12.42 -1.98 -18.89
N LYS A 52 12.84 -2.06 -17.62
CA LYS A 52 14.08 -2.73 -17.19
C LYS A 52 15.35 -2.15 -17.85
N ARG A 53 15.26 -0.88 -18.32
CA ARG A 53 16.34 -0.06 -18.91
C ARG A 53 16.20 1.37 -18.42
N GLU A 54 17.30 2.10 -18.32
CA GLU A 54 17.27 3.54 -18.06
C GLU A 54 16.90 4.31 -19.33
N GLU A 55 15.75 4.99 -19.27
CA GLU A 55 15.21 5.78 -20.38
C GLU A 55 14.59 7.07 -19.85
N SER A 56 14.59 8.12 -20.67
CA SER A 56 13.81 9.33 -20.38
C SER A 56 12.32 9.01 -20.32
N LEU A 57 11.61 9.54 -19.32
CA LEU A 57 10.16 9.40 -19.19
C LEU A 57 9.41 9.71 -20.49
N GLN A 58 9.90 10.71 -21.26
CA GLN A 58 9.29 11.16 -22.52
C GLN A 58 9.50 10.15 -23.68
N ASN A 59 10.43 9.21 -23.54
CA ASN A 59 10.69 8.19 -24.56
C ASN A 59 10.03 6.83 -24.26
N VAL A 60 9.45 6.66 -23.07
CA VAL A 60 8.85 5.37 -22.65
C VAL A 60 7.38 5.29 -23.08
N PRO A 61 7.00 4.39 -24.01
CA PRO A 61 5.66 4.32 -24.59
C PRO A 61 4.67 3.52 -23.73
N ILE A 62 4.49 3.93 -22.48
CA ILE A 62 3.51 3.40 -21.51
C ILE A 62 2.96 4.54 -20.63
N SER A 63 1.78 4.33 -20.05
CA SER A 63 1.26 5.23 -19.02
C SER A 63 2.05 5.05 -17.72
N ILE A 64 2.78 6.09 -17.32
CA ILE A 64 3.64 6.09 -16.14
C ILE A 64 3.65 7.46 -15.48
N VAL A 65 3.51 7.49 -14.16
CA VAL A 65 3.77 8.65 -13.30
C VAL A 65 5.07 8.40 -12.55
N ALA A 66 6.01 9.33 -12.62
CA ALA A 66 7.26 9.26 -11.87
C ALA A 66 7.43 10.50 -10.98
N LEU A 67 7.62 10.26 -9.69
CA LEU A 67 7.86 11.27 -8.68
C LEU A 67 9.34 11.19 -8.27
N GLY A 68 10.19 12.08 -8.81
CA GLY A 68 11.63 12.13 -8.49
C GLY A 68 11.90 12.72 -7.10
N THR A 69 13.15 12.56 -6.60
CA THR A 69 13.62 12.98 -5.26
C THR A 69 13.17 14.40 -4.93
N LYS A 70 13.40 15.36 -5.84
CA LYS A 70 13.04 16.76 -5.63
C LYS A 70 11.54 16.97 -5.42
N LYS A 71 10.69 16.30 -6.23
CA LYS A 71 9.22 16.40 -6.12
C LYS A 71 8.71 15.72 -4.86
N LEU A 72 9.29 14.55 -4.48
CA LEU A 72 8.98 13.85 -3.23
C LEU A 72 9.28 14.74 -2.01
N ASP A 73 10.46 15.38 -1.99
CA ASP A 73 10.87 16.26 -0.90
C ASP A 73 10.02 17.54 -0.85
N GLN A 74 9.79 18.21 -1.99
CA GLN A 74 8.97 19.41 -2.09
C GLN A 74 7.53 19.21 -1.62
N LEU A 75 6.93 18.04 -1.86
CA LEU A 75 5.57 17.69 -1.48
C LEU A 75 5.51 16.99 -0.11
N ARG A 76 6.65 16.85 0.58
CA ARG A 76 6.77 16.17 1.88
C ARG A 76 6.11 14.81 1.88
N VAL A 77 6.44 14.02 0.88
CA VAL A 77 5.98 12.63 0.75
C VAL A 77 6.81 11.78 1.71
N THR A 78 6.20 11.27 2.78
CA THR A 78 6.86 10.41 3.79
C THR A 78 6.27 9.00 3.82
N SER A 79 5.04 8.81 3.33
CA SER A 79 4.31 7.54 3.42
C SER A 79 3.64 7.13 2.11
N PHE A 80 3.10 5.90 2.09
CA PHE A 80 2.25 5.41 1.00
C PHE A 80 1.08 6.37 0.71
N GLY A 81 0.37 6.83 1.75
CA GLY A 81 -0.78 7.71 1.60
C GLY A 81 -0.45 9.03 0.91
N ASP A 82 0.75 9.56 1.12
CA ASP A 82 1.19 10.80 0.51
C ASP A 82 1.42 10.68 -1.01
N TYR A 83 2.12 9.64 -1.48
CA TYR A 83 2.31 9.52 -2.93
C TYR A 83 1.08 8.94 -3.64
N ALA A 84 0.25 8.16 -2.97
CA ALA A 84 -0.98 7.61 -3.56
C ALA A 84 -1.96 8.71 -3.99
N LYS A 85 -2.03 9.84 -3.26
CA LYS A 85 -2.86 10.98 -3.66
C LYS A 85 -2.32 11.70 -4.90
N LEU A 86 -1.00 11.60 -5.18
CA LEU A 86 -0.33 12.24 -6.32
C LEU A 86 -0.39 11.39 -7.60
N VAL A 87 -0.88 10.15 -7.54
CA VAL A 87 -1.04 9.22 -8.66
C VAL A 87 -2.53 9.01 -8.90
N PRO A 88 -3.17 9.74 -9.85
CA PRO A 88 -4.61 9.70 -10.03
C PRO A 88 -5.16 8.34 -10.48
N SER A 89 -4.39 7.55 -11.24
CA SER A 89 -4.78 6.20 -11.65
C SER A 89 -4.79 5.18 -10.51
N LEU A 90 -4.15 5.49 -9.36
CA LEU A 90 -4.05 4.62 -8.21
C LEU A 90 -5.18 4.88 -7.22
N SER A 91 -5.85 3.83 -6.76
CA SER A 91 -6.78 3.85 -5.64
C SER A 91 -6.39 2.80 -4.59
N PHE A 92 -6.89 2.92 -3.39
CA PHE A 92 -6.59 1.96 -2.33
C PHE A 92 -7.70 1.90 -1.28
N ALA A 93 -7.76 0.78 -0.56
CA ALA A 93 -8.52 0.62 0.67
C ALA A 93 -7.56 0.31 1.81
N THR A 94 -7.80 0.89 2.98
CA THR A 94 -6.94 0.70 4.16
C THR A 94 -7.79 0.68 5.43
N THR A 95 -7.29 0.04 6.48
CA THR A 95 -7.82 0.14 7.85
C THR A 95 -6.83 0.84 8.79
N GLY A 96 -5.63 1.18 8.31
CA GLY A 96 -4.57 1.84 9.07
C GLY A 96 -3.21 1.72 8.37
N PRO A 97 -2.13 2.19 8.98
CA PRO A 97 -0.78 2.09 8.44
C PRO A 97 -0.38 0.65 8.09
N GLY A 98 0.28 0.43 6.96
CA GLY A 98 0.77 -0.89 6.51
C GLY A 98 -0.30 -1.87 6.02
N THR A 99 -1.59 -1.47 5.96
CA THR A 99 -2.70 -2.35 5.55
C THR A 99 -3.28 -2.02 4.17
N ALA A 100 -2.68 -1.09 3.43
CA ALA A 100 -3.22 -0.59 2.16
C ALA A 100 -3.24 -1.68 1.07
N LYS A 101 -4.42 -1.95 0.52
CA LYS A 101 -4.60 -2.74 -0.71
C LYS A 101 -4.70 -1.79 -1.89
N VAL A 102 -3.82 -1.97 -2.85
CA VAL A 102 -3.56 -1.03 -3.96
C VAL A 102 -4.21 -1.53 -5.23
N TYR A 103 -4.76 -0.60 -6.01
CA TYR A 103 -5.43 -0.87 -7.29
C TYR A 103 -5.11 0.21 -8.31
N PHE A 104 -5.05 -0.14 -9.59
CA PHE A 104 -4.93 0.80 -10.70
C PHE A 104 -6.19 0.78 -11.57
N ARG A 105 -6.54 1.94 -12.14
CA ARG A 105 -7.62 2.11 -13.15
C ARG A 105 -8.97 1.52 -12.76
N GLY A 106 -9.18 1.22 -11.47
CA GLY A 106 -10.42 0.60 -11.02
C GLY A 106 -10.46 -0.93 -11.16
N VAL A 107 -9.34 -1.58 -11.45
CA VAL A 107 -9.18 -3.04 -11.34
C VAL A 107 -9.10 -3.42 -9.88
N ALA A 108 -10.24 -3.32 -9.20
CA ALA A 108 -10.35 -3.45 -7.77
C ALA A 108 -11.22 -4.64 -7.37
N SER A 109 -10.61 -5.63 -6.75
CA SER A 109 -11.29 -6.83 -6.24
C SER A 109 -11.98 -6.62 -4.88
N GLY A 110 -11.86 -5.43 -4.29
CA GLY A 110 -12.27 -5.19 -2.90
C GLY A 110 -11.29 -5.77 -1.89
N GLY A 111 -11.46 -5.39 -0.64
CA GLY A 111 -10.70 -5.93 0.49
C GLY A 111 -11.58 -6.76 1.39
N ASP A 112 -11.02 -7.88 1.87
CA ASP A 112 -11.63 -8.67 2.90
C ASP A 112 -10.60 -9.00 3.96
N GLY A 113 -10.65 -9.23 5.05
CA GLY A 113 -9.64 -9.61 6.04
C GLY A 113 -9.09 -11.04 5.88
N ASN A 114 -9.19 -11.66 4.71
CA ASN A 114 -8.71 -13.04 4.50
C ASN A 114 -7.19 -13.10 4.38
N HIS A 115 -6.50 -13.64 5.39
CA HIS A 115 -5.05 -13.79 5.43
C HIS A 115 -4.49 -14.75 4.35
N SER A 116 -5.32 -15.68 3.84
CA SER A 116 -4.98 -16.56 2.72
C SER A 116 -5.66 -16.13 1.40
N GLY A 117 -5.94 -14.83 1.25
CA GLY A 117 -6.61 -14.25 0.08
C GLY A 117 -5.84 -14.34 -1.22
N SER A 118 -6.45 -13.89 -2.32
CA SER A 118 -5.79 -13.77 -3.62
C SER A 118 -4.55 -12.87 -3.53
N GLU A 119 -3.60 -13.12 -4.42
CA GLU A 119 -2.48 -12.19 -4.62
C GLU A 119 -2.97 -10.80 -5.03
N SER A 120 -2.12 -9.77 -4.81
CA SER A 120 -2.43 -8.41 -5.26
C SER A 120 -2.52 -8.33 -6.78
N SER A 121 -3.39 -7.49 -7.32
CA SER A 121 -3.41 -7.14 -8.74
C SER A 121 -2.35 -6.12 -9.14
N VAL A 122 -1.65 -5.53 -8.16
CA VAL A 122 -0.59 -4.54 -8.34
C VAL A 122 0.71 -5.07 -7.75
N GLY A 123 1.74 -5.17 -8.59
CA GLY A 123 3.09 -5.54 -8.15
C GLY A 123 3.77 -4.38 -7.46
N THR A 124 4.30 -4.60 -6.27
CA THR A 124 5.11 -3.62 -5.53
C THR A 124 6.56 -4.04 -5.51
N TYR A 125 7.46 -3.12 -5.86
CA TYR A 125 8.89 -3.36 -5.96
C TYR A 125 9.70 -2.35 -5.15
N LEU A 126 10.73 -2.83 -4.48
CA LEU A 126 11.78 -2.01 -3.88
C LEU A 126 13.07 -2.19 -4.71
N ASP A 127 13.44 -1.16 -5.48
CA ASP A 127 14.41 -1.22 -6.57
C ASP A 127 14.02 -2.26 -7.63
N GLU A 128 14.82 -3.31 -7.82
CA GLU A 128 14.54 -4.37 -8.80
C GLU A 128 13.80 -5.58 -8.20
N GLN A 129 13.56 -5.61 -6.87
CA GLN A 129 13.08 -6.78 -6.16
C GLN A 129 11.59 -6.67 -5.82
N PRO A 130 10.78 -7.71 -6.08
CA PRO A 130 9.39 -7.76 -5.67
C PRO A 130 9.25 -7.85 -4.14
N ILE A 131 8.35 -7.06 -3.58
CA ILE A 131 7.99 -7.05 -2.15
C ILE A 131 6.48 -7.19 -1.94
N THR A 132 5.77 -7.64 -2.96
CA THR A 132 4.31 -7.80 -2.93
C THR A 132 3.90 -8.87 -1.94
N THR A 133 2.92 -8.58 -1.07
CA THR A 133 2.28 -9.57 -0.20
C THR A 133 0.75 -9.47 -0.31
N ASN A 134 0.04 -10.55 -0.01
CA ASN A 134 -1.42 -10.56 -0.07
C ASN A 134 -2.11 -9.83 1.11
N GLN A 135 -1.36 -9.48 2.17
CA GLN A 135 -1.88 -8.75 3.34
C GLN A 135 -1.83 -7.22 3.19
N GLY A 136 -1.38 -6.72 2.07
CA GLY A 136 -1.27 -5.29 1.77
C GLY A 136 0.14 -4.87 1.41
N ALA A 137 0.24 -3.69 0.79
CA ALA A 137 1.51 -3.10 0.42
C ALA A 137 2.36 -2.81 1.67
N VAL A 138 3.65 -3.06 1.56
CA VAL A 138 4.63 -2.64 2.58
C VAL A 138 4.65 -1.11 2.57
N ASP A 139 4.33 -0.48 3.69
CA ASP A 139 4.42 0.98 3.84
C ASP A 139 5.87 1.35 4.13
N ILE A 140 6.57 1.83 3.11
CA ILE A 140 7.97 2.22 3.19
C ILE A 140 8.03 3.71 3.45
N HIS A 141 8.79 4.12 4.48
CA HIS A 141 9.07 5.52 4.73
C HIS A 141 9.88 6.12 3.57
N ILE A 142 9.34 7.18 2.97
CA ILE A 142 9.90 7.82 1.77
C ILE A 142 10.93 8.88 2.18
N TYR A 143 12.15 8.43 2.44
CA TYR A 143 13.30 9.30 2.68
C TYR A 143 14.51 8.78 1.93
N ASP A 144 15.27 9.68 1.28
CA ASP A 144 16.40 9.35 0.42
C ASP A 144 16.05 8.34 -0.70
N ILE A 145 14.90 8.57 -1.33
CA ILE A 145 14.38 7.81 -2.46
C ILE A 145 14.67 8.57 -3.75
N ALA A 146 15.20 7.88 -4.76
CA ALA A 146 15.49 8.47 -6.07
C ALA A 146 14.21 8.82 -6.80
N ARG A 147 13.22 7.93 -6.75
CA ARG A 147 11.90 8.16 -7.33
C ARG A 147 10.90 7.07 -6.95
N VAL A 148 9.62 7.40 -7.05
CA VAL A 148 8.49 6.46 -7.06
C VAL A 148 7.95 6.41 -8.48
N GLU A 149 7.91 5.23 -9.10
CA GLU A 149 7.35 4.97 -10.43
C GLU A 149 6.04 4.21 -10.29
N ALA A 150 4.96 4.73 -10.87
CA ALA A 150 3.65 4.09 -10.92
C ALA A 150 3.28 3.82 -12.38
N LEU A 151 3.32 2.55 -12.77
CA LEU A 151 3.02 2.06 -14.11
C LEU A 151 1.58 1.57 -14.11
N ALA A 152 0.70 2.26 -14.83
CA ALA A 152 -0.70 1.88 -14.94
C ALA A 152 -0.93 0.93 -16.12
N GLY A 153 -1.90 0.00 -15.96
CA GLY A 153 -2.19 -1.06 -16.91
C GLY A 153 -1.27 -2.28 -16.79
N PRO A 154 -1.61 -3.40 -17.45
CA PRO A 154 -0.90 -4.66 -17.33
C PRO A 154 0.57 -4.58 -17.71
N GLN A 155 1.42 -5.07 -16.81
CA GLN A 155 2.89 -5.15 -16.99
C GLN A 155 3.40 -6.60 -16.91
N GLY A 156 2.51 -7.57 -17.14
CA GLY A 156 2.79 -9.00 -16.92
C GLY A 156 4.00 -9.54 -17.67
N THR A 157 4.32 -9.05 -18.87
CA THR A 157 5.45 -9.53 -19.68
C THR A 157 6.80 -9.35 -18.96
N LEU A 158 7.09 -8.16 -18.40
CA LEU A 158 8.36 -7.88 -17.72
C LEU A 158 8.33 -8.14 -16.23
N TYR A 159 7.17 -8.00 -15.57
CA TYR A 159 7.04 -8.03 -14.12
C TYR A 159 6.32 -9.28 -13.58
N GLY A 160 5.57 -10.00 -14.43
CA GLY A 160 4.99 -11.30 -14.10
C GLY A 160 3.72 -11.26 -13.26
N ALA A 161 3.62 -12.20 -12.33
CA ALA A 161 2.50 -12.33 -11.40
C ALA A 161 2.31 -11.05 -10.58
N SER A 162 1.09 -10.78 -10.15
CA SER A 162 0.71 -9.55 -9.42
C SER A 162 0.92 -8.23 -10.18
N ALA A 163 1.44 -8.23 -11.42
CA ALA A 163 1.50 -7.06 -12.29
C ALA A 163 0.32 -7.02 -13.28
N GLU A 164 -0.85 -7.47 -12.83
CA GLU A 164 -2.09 -7.56 -13.60
C GLU A 164 -2.62 -6.18 -13.96
N ALA A 165 -2.79 -5.30 -12.98
CA ALA A 165 -3.36 -3.97 -13.15
C ALA A 165 -2.30 -2.87 -13.22
N GLY A 166 -1.08 -3.16 -12.82
CA GLY A 166 0.03 -2.20 -12.80
C GLY A 166 1.15 -2.58 -11.86
N VAL A 167 2.14 -1.70 -11.81
CA VAL A 167 3.32 -1.86 -10.96
C VAL A 167 3.64 -0.55 -10.23
N LEU A 168 3.93 -0.65 -8.94
CA LEU A 168 4.44 0.42 -8.11
C LEU A 168 5.89 0.11 -7.75
N ARG A 169 6.82 1.01 -8.09
CA ARG A 169 8.25 0.84 -7.83
C ARG A 169 8.80 1.98 -6.98
N ILE A 170 9.49 1.65 -5.91
CA ILE A 170 10.21 2.58 -5.05
C ILE A 170 11.69 2.37 -5.32
N ILE A 171 12.35 3.36 -5.92
CA ILE A 171 13.76 3.28 -6.33
C ILE A 171 14.60 4.10 -5.35
N THR A 172 15.53 3.44 -4.68
CA THR A 172 16.39 4.09 -3.68
C THR A 172 17.58 4.83 -4.34
N ASN A 173 18.11 5.88 -3.69
CA ASN A 173 19.36 6.49 -4.11
C ASN A 173 20.52 5.50 -3.93
N LYS A 174 21.29 5.28 -4.98
CA LYS A 174 22.50 4.42 -4.96
C LYS A 174 23.68 5.18 -4.34
N PRO A 175 24.70 4.49 -3.77
CA PRO A 175 25.97 5.13 -3.38
C PRO A 175 26.66 5.76 -4.58
N GLU A 176 27.24 6.96 -4.39
CA GLU A 176 27.98 7.70 -5.40
C GLU A 176 29.48 7.66 -5.12
N LEU A 177 30.26 7.23 -6.11
CA LEU A 177 31.71 7.16 -6.01
C LEU A 177 32.34 8.55 -5.97
N GLY A 178 33.46 8.71 -5.24
CA GLY A 178 34.22 9.94 -5.20
C GLY A 178 33.56 11.16 -4.56
N LYS A 179 32.32 11.01 -4.02
CA LYS A 179 31.58 12.13 -3.41
C LYS A 179 31.27 11.84 -1.94
N GLN A 180 31.62 12.81 -1.08
CA GLN A 180 31.21 12.81 0.32
C GLN A 180 30.15 13.90 0.54
N TYR A 181 28.96 13.54 0.95
CA TYR A 181 27.86 14.46 1.25
C TYR A 181 26.79 13.78 2.09
N GLY A 182 25.97 14.58 2.71
CA GLY A 182 24.87 14.08 3.54
C GLY A 182 23.82 15.15 3.84
N SER A 183 22.79 14.73 4.53
CA SER A 183 21.72 15.61 5.01
C SER A 183 21.15 15.07 6.31
N VAL A 184 20.76 15.97 7.20
CA VAL A 184 20.00 15.69 8.40
C VAL A 184 18.80 16.60 8.44
N SER A 185 17.62 16.05 8.72
CA SER A 185 16.37 16.81 8.87
C SER A 185 15.72 16.52 10.22
N ALA A 186 15.14 17.54 10.83
CA ALA A 186 14.29 17.41 12.01
C ALA A 186 13.00 18.20 11.80
N GLY A 187 11.87 17.61 12.19
CA GLY A 187 10.55 18.22 12.04
C GLY A 187 9.67 17.99 13.26
N ALA A 188 8.72 18.89 13.45
CA ALA A 188 7.65 18.74 14.42
C ALA A 188 6.35 19.27 13.83
N ASN A 189 5.23 18.68 14.22
CA ASN A 189 3.90 19.09 13.78
C ASN A 189 2.87 18.95 14.91
N THR A 190 1.71 19.55 14.68
CA THR A 190 0.50 19.33 15.47
C THR A 190 -0.61 18.85 14.55
N THR A 191 -1.41 17.91 15.01
CA THR A 191 -2.58 17.39 14.30
C THR A 191 -3.85 18.02 14.91
N ALA A 192 -4.74 18.55 14.09
CA ALA A 192 -6.04 19.03 14.55
C ALA A 192 -6.83 17.89 15.21
N HIS A 193 -7.49 18.15 16.31
CA HIS A 193 -8.21 17.13 17.11
C HIS A 193 -7.30 16.01 17.62
N GLY A 194 -5.97 16.22 17.64
CA GLY A 194 -5.00 15.17 17.91
C GLY A 194 -3.78 15.65 18.69
N SER A 195 -2.76 14.82 18.75
CA SER A 195 -1.50 15.08 19.42
C SER A 195 -0.40 15.54 18.45
N ALA A 196 0.75 15.92 19.01
CA ALA A 196 1.91 16.34 18.26
C ALA A 196 2.61 15.14 17.62
N GLY A 197 3.21 15.37 16.45
CA GLY A 197 4.11 14.45 15.77
C GLY A 197 5.50 15.05 15.63
N TYR A 198 6.50 14.21 15.37
CA TYR A 198 7.88 14.62 15.15
C TYR A 198 8.63 13.63 14.26
N THR A 199 9.63 14.14 13.51
CA THR A 199 10.40 13.38 12.53
C THR A 199 11.89 13.70 12.69
N GLY A 200 12.74 12.69 12.59
CA GLY A 200 14.20 12.83 12.48
C GLY A 200 14.71 11.92 11.38
N GLU A 201 15.42 12.47 10.40
CA GLU A 201 15.88 11.74 9.21
C GLU A 201 17.31 12.15 8.89
N GLY A 202 18.09 11.21 8.35
CA GLY A 202 19.44 11.55 7.91
C GLY A 202 20.02 10.51 6.96
N PHE A 203 20.88 10.99 6.05
CA PHE A 203 21.71 10.12 5.23
C PHE A 203 23.12 10.69 5.10
N VAL A 204 24.05 9.79 4.80
CA VAL A 204 25.43 10.14 4.42
C VAL A 204 25.91 9.21 3.30
N ASN A 205 26.58 9.78 2.30
CA ASN A 205 27.31 9.09 1.26
C ASN A 205 28.82 9.27 1.51
N VAL A 206 29.55 8.17 1.62
CA VAL A 206 30.97 8.16 1.93
C VAL A 206 31.73 7.35 0.87
N PRO A 207 32.66 7.96 0.13
CA PRO A 207 33.51 7.21 -0.77
C PRO A 207 34.55 6.38 0.02
N LEU A 208 34.80 5.15 -0.44
CA LEU A 208 35.79 4.21 0.14
C LEU A 208 36.89 3.95 -0.87
N GLY A 209 37.53 5.05 -1.36
CA GLY A 209 38.44 5.01 -2.48
C GLY A 209 37.78 5.33 -3.82
N ASP A 210 38.44 5.03 -4.93
CA ASP A 210 38.00 5.44 -6.26
C ASP A 210 36.86 4.57 -6.82
N ASN A 211 36.79 3.33 -6.38
CA ASN A 211 35.90 2.31 -6.95
C ASN A 211 34.82 1.81 -5.97
N ALA A 212 34.74 2.37 -4.77
CA ALA A 212 33.74 1.99 -3.78
C ALA A 212 33.10 3.20 -3.07
N ALA A 213 31.85 3.07 -2.70
CA ALA A 213 31.14 4.02 -1.84
C ALA A 213 30.09 3.32 -1.01
N VAL A 214 29.84 3.84 0.18
CA VAL A 214 28.76 3.40 1.06
C VAL A 214 27.78 4.53 1.27
N ARG A 215 26.46 4.18 1.29
CA ARG A 215 25.38 5.10 1.65
C ARG A 215 24.65 4.56 2.86
N LEU A 216 24.56 5.38 3.90
CA LEU A 216 23.83 5.07 5.14
C LEU A 216 22.64 6.00 5.24
N VAL A 217 21.50 5.46 5.62
CA VAL A 217 20.23 6.21 5.79
C VAL A 217 19.54 5.74 7.05
N GLY A 218 18.94 6.67 7.81
CA GLY A 218 18.17 6.37 8.99
C GLY A 218 17.01 7.35 9.15
N TRP A 219 15.91 6.87 9.76
CA TRP A 219 14.73 7.68 10.03
C TRP A 219 13.99 7.23 11.29
N TYR A 220 13.32 8.19 11.88
CA TYR A 220 12.31 8.00 12.91
C TYR A 220 11.18 9.01 12.69
N GLU A 221 9.94 8.54 12.73
CA GLU A 221 8.73 9.35 12.62
C GLU A 221 7.74 8.90 13.70
N HIS A 222 7.21 9.85 14.44
CA HIS A 222 6.08 9.68 15.35
C HIS A 222 4.90 10.47 14.83
N ASP A 223 3.80 9.77 14.52
CA ASP A 223 2.52 10.35 14.16
C ASP A 223 1.62 10.43 15.37
N GLY A 224 1.20 11.63 15.72
CA GLY A 224 0.25 11.85 16.82
C GLY A 224 -1.14 11.31 16.48
N GLY A 225 -1.75 10.60 17.44
CA GLY A 225 -3.12 10.11 17.32
C GLY A 225 -4.16 11.22 17.22
N TYR A 226 -5.34 10.89 16.68
CA TYR A 226 -6.47 11.80 16.46
C TYR A 226 -7.85 11.11 16.57
N ILE A 227 -7.91 9.85 16.94
CA ILE A 227 -9.14 9.13 17.26
C ILE A 227 -9.24 8.99 18.77
N ASP A 228 -10.40 9.32 19.35
CA ASP A 228 -10.65 9.17 20.77
C ASP A 228 -11.42 7.88 21.05
N ASN A 229 -10.95 7.07 21.98
CA ASN A 229 -11.73 5.97 22.56
C ASN A 229 -12.48 6.50 23.78
N VAL A 230 -13.77 6.85 23.58
CA VAL A 230 -14.59 7.52 24.61
C VAL A 230 -15.26 6.51 25.56
N PRO A 231 -15.64 6.93 26.78
CA PRO A 231 -16.31 6.06 27.74
C PRO A 231 -17.59 5.44 27.18
N GLY A 232 -17.76 4.14 27.37
CA GLY A 232 -18.92 3.40 26.93
C GLY A 232 -19.27 2.19 27.78
N LYS A 233 -20.51 1.77 27.68
CA LYS A 233 -21.01 0.51 28.25
C LYS A 233 -21.80 -0.23 27.17
N ARG A 234 -21.78 -1.55 27.23
CA ARG A 234 -22.51 -2.44 26.33
C ARG A 234 -23.10 -3.60 27.12
N THR A 235 -24.37 -3.89 26.87
CA THR A 235 -25.07 -5.03 27.49
C THR A 235 -25.41 -6.04 26.40
N TYR A 236 -25.00 -7.28 26.59
CA TYR A 236 -25.34 -8.36 25.69
C TYR A 236 -26.78 -8.79 25.90
N PRO A 237 -27.61 -8.87 24.83
CA PRO A 237 -29.07 -9.00 24.97
C PRO A 237 -29.49 -10.38 25.49
N THR A 238 -28.72 -11.43 25.25
CA THR A 238 -29.09 -12.81 25.64
C THR A 238 -28.54 -13.18 27.01
N SER A 239 -27.28 -12.92 27.26
CA SER A 239 -26.62 -13.21 28.56
C SER A 239 -26.92 -12.16 29.65
N GLY A 240 -27.33 -10.93 29.26
CA GLY A 240 -27.51 -9.81 30.17
C GLY A 240 -26.22 -9.23 30.73
N ILE A 241 -25.03 -9.73 30.29
CA ILE A 241 -23.74 -9.27 30.78
C ILE A 241 -23.48 -7.86 30.27
N THR A 242 -23.13 -6.98 31.20
CA THR A 242 -22.75 -5.58 30.89
C THR A 242 -21.26 -5.42 31.05
N ILE A 243 -20.60 -4.90 30.03
CA ILE A 243 -19.18 -4.55 29.99
C ILE A 243 -19.00 -3.03 29.91
N ASP A 244 -17.86 -2.52 30.37
CA ASP A 244 -17.42 -1.16 30.13
C ASP A 244 -15.98 -1.13 29.61
N ASN A 245 -15.58 0.00 29.01
CA ASN A 245 -14.27 0.16 28.39
C ASN A 245 -13.31 1.05 29.19
N LYS A 246 -13.56 1.26 30.48
CA LYS A 246 -12.75 2.18 31.32
C LYS A 246 -11.25 1.93 31.23
N ALA A 247 -10.82 0.67 31.07
CA ALA A 247 -9.41 0.28 31.01
C ALA A 247 -8.69 0.76 29.76
N VAL A 248 -9.43 1.09 28.69
CA VAL A 248 -8.87 1.46 27.37
C VAL A 248 -9.34 2.82 26.88
N VAL A 249 -10.09 3.57 27.71
CA VAL A 249 -10.45 4.97 27.39
C VAL A 249 -9.20 5.80 27.28
N LYS A 250 -9.00 6.44 26.10
CA LYS A 250 -7.81 7.25 25.82
C LYS A 250 -8.11 8.25 24.70
N ASN A 251 -7.78 9.53 24.92
CA ASN A 251 -7.75 10.51 23.84
C ASN A 251 -6.55 10.24 22.94
N ASN A 252 -6.71 10.57 21.65
CA ASN A 252 -5.66 10.38 20.65
C ASN A 252 -5.15 8.92 20.65
N TYR A 253 -6.07 7.98 20.59
CA TYR A 253 -5.84 6.56 20.84
C TYR A 253 -4.97 5.89 19.75
N ASN A 254 -4.93 6.46 18.52
CA ASN A 254 -4.34 5.89 17.32
C ASN A 254 -2.98 6.53 16.93
N ASP A 255 -2.05 6.60 17.84
CA ASP A 255 -0.67 7.02 17.55
C ASP A 255 0.12 5.94 16.81
N ALA A 256 1.17 6.36 16.07
CA ALA A 256 2.05 5.45 15.34
C ALA A 256 3.52 5.89 15.38
N ASP A 257 4.42 4.90 15.47
CA ASP A 257 5.87 5.07 15.39
C ASP A 257 6.43 4.30 14.20
N THR A 258 7.19 4.96 13.33
CA THR A 258 7.88 4.36 12.20
C THR A 258 9.38 4.66 12.27
N TYR A 259 10.22 3.63 12.30
CA TYR A 259 11.66 3.80 12.31
C TYR A 259 12.37 2.71 11.53
N GLY A 260 13.53 3.07 10.97
CA GLY A 260 14.26 2.15 10.13
C GLY A 260 15.56 2.72 9.61
N GLY A 261 16.17 1.95 8.71
CA GLY A 261 17.41 2.36 8.06
C GLY A 261 17.77 1.52 6.86
N ARG A 262 18.73 2.03 6.12
CA ARG A 262 19.31 1.39 4.92
C ARG A 262 20.80 1.55 4.91
N ILE A 263 21.50 0.47 4.54
CA ILE A 263 22.90 0.49 4.15
C ILE A 263 23.03 -0.09 2.74
N ALA A 264 23.72 0.61 1.87
CA ALA A 264 24.08 0.14 0.54
C ALA A 264 25.57 0.37 0.30
N LEU A 265 26.24 -0.62 -0.29
CA LEU A 265 27.61 -0.52 -0.75
C LEU A 265 27.59 -0.66 -2.27
N LYS A 266 28.27 0.22 -2.98
CA LYS A 266 28.59 0.05 -4.40
C LYS A 266 30.06 -0.23 -4.53
N TYR A 267 30.40 -1.25 -5.31
CA TYR A 267 31.79 -1.61 -5.62
C TYR A 267 31.91 -1.89 -7.11
N ASP A 268 32.73 -1.06 -7.82
CA ASP A 268 33.00 -1.23 -9.23
C ASP A 268 34.28 -2.07 -9.41
N ILE A 269 34.16 -3.13 -10.22
CA ILE A 269 35.27 -4.07 -10.55
C ILE A 269 35.71 -3.78 -11.98
N GLY A 270 36.79 -3.03 -12.10
CA GLY A 270 37.22 -2.48 -13.40
C GLY A 270 36.14 -1.59 -14.00
N ASP A 271 36.14 -1.46 -15.33
CA ASP A 271 35.21 -0.54 -16.04
C ASP A 271 33.88 -1.18 -16.41
N ASN A 272 33.71 -2.48 -16.21
CA ASN A 272 32.60 -3.23 -16.77
C ASN A 272 31.64 -3.85 -15.75
N TRP A 273 32.02 -3.95 -14.49
CA TRP A 273 31.21 -4.63 -13.50
C TRP A 273 30.97 -3.78 -12.26
N SER A 274 29.78 -3.85 -11.75
CA SER A 274 29.35 -3.22 -10.51
C SER A 274 28.60 -4.20 -9.63
N ILE A 275 28.89 -4.22 -8.34
CA ILE A 275 28.22 -5.03 -7.33
C ILE A 275 27.63 -4.10 -6.28
N THR A 276 26.33 -4.21 -6.02
CA THR A 276 25.63 -3.37 -5.06
C THR A 276 24.82 -4.23 -4.07
N PRO A 277 25.45 -4.72 -2.98
CA PRO A 277 24.71 -5.29 -1.86
C PRO A 277 23.99 -4.19 -1.07
N LYS A 278 22.80 -4.51 -0.58
CA LYS A 278 21.94 -3.60 0.19
C LYS A 278 21.24 -4.34 1.32
N LEU A 279 21.11 -3.69 2.47
CA LEU A 279 20.25 -4.10 3.57
C LEU A 279 19.34 -2.93 3.93
N MET A 280 18.04 -3.17 4.01
CA MET A 280 17.04 -2.17 4.40
C MET A 280 15.99 -2.81 5.29
N GLY A 281 15.60 -2.12 6.36
CA GLY A 281 14.56 -2.60 7.25
C GLY A 281 13.84 -1.47 7.95
N GLN A 282 12.60 -1.77 8.37
CA GLN A 282 11.73 -0.82 9.05
C GLN A 282 10.84 -1.54 10.05
N ILE A 283 10.49 -0.84 11.09
CA ILE A 283 9.47 -1.22 12.06
C ILE A 283 8.44 -0.10 12.11
N ASN A 284 7.19 -0.45 11.90
CA ASN A 284 6.02 0.38 12.18
C ASN A 284 5.28 -0.21 13.36
N LYS A 285 4.91 0.61 14.32
CA LYS A 285 4.07 0.24 15.47
C LYS A 285 2.95 1.24 15.60
N SER A 286 1.72 0.78 15.68
CA SER A 286 0.58 1.65 15.94
C SER A 286 -0.31 1.09 17.04
N HIS A 287 -0.99 1.98 17.72
CA HIS A 287 -1.96 1.69 18.77
C HIS A 287 -3.36 2.06 18.28
N GLY A 288 -4.38 1.53 18.95
CA GLY A 288 -5.76 1.87 18.66
C GLY A 288 -6.23 1.53 17.25
N VAL A 289 -7.28 2.19 16.84
CA VAL A 289 -7.95 2.03 15.55
C VAL A 289 -7.90 3.34 14.75
N PHE A 290 -7.65 3.24 13.44
CA PHE A 290 -7.58 4.38 12.52
C PHE A 290 -8.94 4.67 11.84
N ALA A 291 -10.03 4.35 12.52
CA ALA A 291 -11.39 4.55 12.05
C ALA A 291 -12.26 5.09 13.18
N TYR A 292 -13.39 5.66 12.84
CA TYR A 292 -14.36 6.14 13.80
C TYR A 292 -15.76 5.55 13.56
N ASP A 293 -16.56 5.49 14.63
CA ASP A 293 -17.97 5.10 14.56
C ASP A 293 -18.84 6.36 14.41
N PRO A 294 -19.50 6.57 13.25
CA PRO A 294 -20.34 7.75 13.04
C PRO A 294 -21.54 7.85 14.00
N ASN A 295 -21.91 6.77 14.71
CA ASN A 295 -22.97 6.78 15.72
C ASN A 295 -22.48 7.26 17.09
N VAL A 296 -21.16 7.28 17.31
CA VAL A 296 -20.53 7.82 18.53
C VAL A 296 -20.21 9.28 18.35
N GLY A 297 -19.45 9.60 17.31
CA GLY A 297 -19.03 10.94 16.98
C GLY A 297 -17.98 11.00 15.86
N PRO A 298 -17.69 12.18 15.32
CA PRO A 298 -16.58 12.35 14.41
C PRO A 298 -15.26 12.09 15.15
N LEU A 299 -14.41 11.20 14.62
CA LEU A 299 -13.13 10.80 15.19
C LEU A 299 -13.23 10.11 16.58
N GLU A 300 -14.39 9.50 16.90
CA GLU A 300 -14.63 8.81 18.17
C GLU A 300 -15.03 7.34 17.96
N VAL A 301 -14.62 6.49 18.91
CA VAL A 301 -15.02 5.07 18.99
C VAL A 301 -15.35 4.68 20.43
N LYS A 302 -15.99 3.51 20.59
CA LYS A 302 -16.17 2.81 21.87
C LYS A 302 -15.67 1.38 21.74
N HIS A 303 -14.37 1.22 21.81
CA HIS A 303 -13.70 -0.09 21.82
C HIS A 303 -13.44 -0.54 23.26
N TYR A 304 -13.53 -1.83 23.49
CA TYR A 304 -13.55 -2.43 24.84
C TYR A 304 -12.27 -3.17 25.20
N LEU A 305 -11.46 -3.55 24.18
CA LEU A 305 -10.23 -4.29 24.36
C LEU A 305 -9.03 -3.52 23.79
N PRO A 306 -7.80 -3.79 24.26
CA PRO A 306 -6.60 -3.10 23.74
C PRO A 306 -6.32 -3.46 22.29
N GLU A 307 -5.90 -2.47 21.51
CA GLU A 307 -5.59 -2.62 20.08
C GLU A 307 -4.17 -2.17 19.80
N ARG A 308 -3.46 -2.95 19.00
CA ARG A 308 -2.10 -2.64 18.52
C ARG A 308 -1.80 -3.39 17.24
N TYR A 309 -0.99 -2.76 16.42
CA TYR A 309 -0.47 -3.34 15.17
C TYR A 309 1.03 -3.10 15.09
N SER A 310 1.77 -4.09 14.58
CA SER A 310 3.20 -3.94 14.31
C SER A 310 3.55 -4.63 13.00
N ASP A 311 4.19 -3.89 12.11
CA ASP A 311 4.76 -4.38 10.85
C ASP A 311 6.28 -4.21 10.89
N LYS A 312 7.01 -5.33 10.84
CA LYS A 312 8.47 -5.37 10.88
C LYS A 312 8.96 -6.09 9.65
N TRP A 313 9.86 -5.47 8.91
CA TRP A 313 10.46 -6.13 7.77
C TRP A 313 11.96 -5.82 7.62
N LEU A 314 12.66 -6.76 7.03
CA LEU A 314 14.07 -6.65 6.67
C LEU A 314 14.27 -7.30 5.30
N GLN A 315 14.93 -6.58 4.39
CA GLN A 315 15.33 -7.06 3.07
C GLN A 315 16.85 -6.99 2.91
N ALA A 316 17.46 -8.11 2.54
CA ALA A 316 18.81 -8.17 1.98
C ALA A 316 18.70 -8.34 0.46
N ALA A 317 19.38 -7.49 -0.29
CA ALA A 317 19.34 -7.50 -1.75
C ALA A 317 20.74 -7.41 -2.34
N LEU A 318 20.94 -8.03 -3.52
CA LEU A 318 22.16 -8.00 -4.27
C LEU A 318 21.86 -7.67 -5.74
N LEU A 319 22.44 -6.59 -6.23
CA LEU A 319 22.41 -6.21 -7.64
C LEU A 319 23.83 -6.36 -8.20
N ILE A 320 23.97 -7.11 -9.29
CA ILE A 320 25.21 -7.25 -10.07
C ILE A 320 24.90 -6.77 -11.47
N GLU A 321 25.60 -5.75 -11.92
CA GLU A 321 25.50 -5.19 -13.26
C GLU A 321 26.83 -5.35 -13.97
N GLY A 322 26.82 -5.82 -15.22
CA GLY A 322 28.03 -6.06 -15.97
C GLY A 322 27.86 -5.89 -17.47
N LYS A 323 28.96 -5.60 -18.16
CA LYS A 323 29.04 -5.51 -19.63
C LYS A 323 29.82 -6.68 -20.16
N VAL A 324 29.22 -7.45 -21.08
CA VAL A 324 29.84 -8.59 -21.73
C VAL A 324 29.71 -8.43 -23.24
N GLY A 325 30.79 -8.03 -23.89
CA GLY A 325 30.75 -7.65 -25.31
C GLY A 325 29.80 -6.45 -25.53
N GLY A 326 28.82 -6.60 -26.37
CA GLY A 326 27.79 -5.56 -26.66
C GLY A 326 26.51 -5.66 -25.80
N PHE A 327 26.53 -6.46 -24.72
CA PHE A 327 25.35 -6.72 -23.90
C PHE A 327 25.56 -6.28 -22.47
N ASP A 328 24.49 -5.75 -21.83
CA ASP A 328 24.42 -5.55 -20.40
C ASP A 328 23.80 -6.78 -19.74
N LEU A 329 24.49 -7.33 -18.75
CA LEU A 329 24.03 -8.43 -17.92
C LEU A 329 23.64 -7.89 -16.54
N THR A 330 22.44 -8.24 -16.05
CA THR A 330 21.98 -7.86 -14.73
C THR A 330 21.51 -9.09 -13.97
N TYR A 331 22.06 -9.29 -12.77
CA TYR A 331 21.51 -10.21 -11.78
C TYR A 331 20.93 -9.40 -10.62
N SER A 332 19.69 -9.72 -10.24
CA SER A 332 19.00 -9.12 -9.09
C SER A 332 18.48 -10.24 -8.19
N GLY A 333 18.99 -10.33 -6.97
CA GLY A 333 18.56 -11.30 -5.97
C GLY A 333 18.15 -10.64 -4.67
N SER A 334 17.15 -11.20 -3.97
CA SER A 334 16.77 -10.73 -2.64
C SER A 334 16.24 -11.83 -1.73
N TYR A 335 16.39 -11.56 -0.44
CA TYR A 335 15.72 -12.27 0.65
C TYR A 335 15.04 -11.23 1.54
N MET A 336 13.73 -11.36 1.74
CA MET A 336 12.95 -10.47 2.60
C MET A 336 12.19 -11.30 3.65
N LYS A 337 12.19 -10.82 4.88
CA LYS A 337 11.32 -11.32 5.95
C LYS A 337 10.44 -10.17 6.44
N ARG A 338 9.11 -10.38 6.48
CA ARG A 338 8.12 -9.45 7.05
C ARG A 338 7.30 -10.17 8.11
N GLN A 339 7.10 -9.53 9.24
CA GLN A 339 6.25 -10.03 10.32
C GLN A 339 5.22 -8.97 10.70
N LEU A 340 3.97 -9.38 10.67
CA LEU A 340 2.81 -8.61 11.11
C LEU A 340 2.32 -9.20 12.43
N ASP A 341 2.25 -8.38 13.48
CA ASP A 341 1.64 -8.74 14.76
C ASP A 341 0.42 -7.83 14.97
N VAL A 342 -0.75 -8.43 15.20
CA VAL A 342 -2.03 -7.72 15.35
C VAL A 342 -2.67 -8.14 16.66
N GLN A 343 -3.23 -7.17 17.38
CA GLN A 343 -4.21 -7.37 18.43
C GLN A 343 -5.33 -6.37 18.21
N ALA A 344 -6.57 -6.85 18.07
CA ALA A 344 -7.72 -6.01 17.79
C ALA A 344 -8.90 -6.37 18.70
N ASP A 345 -9.71 -5.39 19.00
CA ASP A 345 -11.02 -5.56 19.60
C ASP A 345 -11.98 -6.15 18.56
N TYR A 346 -12.58 -7.28 18.86
CA TYR A 346 -13.56 -7.95 18.00
C TYR A 346 -14.91 -8.11 18.73
N THR A 347 -15.16 -7.22 19.68
CA THR A 347 -16.34 -7.23 20.56
C THR A 347 -17.63 -7.08 19.76
N ASP A 348 -17.63 -6.36 18.64
CA ASP A 348 -18.81 -6.23 17.77
C ASP A 348 -19.26 -7.58 17.19
N TYR A 349 -18.32 -8.46 16.86
CA TYR A 349 -18.62 -9.78 16.35
C TYR A 349 -19.18 -10.70 17.44
N SER A 350 -18.88 -10.45 18.70
CA SER A 350 -19.34 -11.25 19.83
C SER A 350 -20.86 -11.20 20.04
N PHE A 351 -21.55 -10.18 19.51
CA PHE A 351 -23.02 -10.16 19.48
C PHE A 351 -23.64 -11.29 18.67
N PHE A 352 -22.93 -11.80 17.67
CA PHE A 352 -23.33 -13.01 16.96
C PHE A 352 -23.29 -14.24 17.86
N TYR A 353 -22.28 -14.32 18.72
CA TYR A 353 -22.10 -15.48 19.59
C TYR A 353 -22.95 -15.43 20.86
N ASP A 354 -23.34 -14.26 21.34
CA ASP A 354 -24.17 -14.12 22.55
C ASP A 354 -25.48 -14.91 22.46
N PRO A 355 -26.32 -14.78 21.41
CA PRO A 355 -27.53 -15.59 21.29
C PRO A 355 -27.28 -17.05 20.90
N VAL A 356 -26.25 -17.33 20.11
CA VAL A 356 -25.92 -18.70 19.65
C VAL A 356 -25.23 -19.50 20.73
N SER A 357 -24.39 -18.84 21.52
CA SER A 357 -23.49 -19.45 22.50
C SER A 357 -23.84 -19.12 23.94
N GLY A 358 -24.95 -18.45 24.20
CA GLY A 358 -25.45 -18.19 25.56
C GLY A 358 -25.55 -19.43 26.45
N ALA A 359 -25.64 -20.64 25.83
CA ALA A 359 -25.53 -21.93 26.51
C ALA A 359 -24.09 -22.49 26.52
N SER A 360 -23.14 -21.95 25.77
CA SER A 360 -21.80 -22.54 25.54
C SER A 360 -20.63 -21.69 26.06
N PHE A 361 -20.80 -20.40 26.24
CA PHE A 361 -19.72 -19.55 26.81
C PHE A 361 -19.87 -19.45 28.33
N HIS A 362 -19.27 -20.43 29.01
CA HIS A 362 -19.26 -20.50 30.44
C HIS A 362 -17.80 -20.48 30.96
N ASP A 363 -17.63 -19.99 32.16
CA ASP A 363 -16.39 -20.13 32.89
C ASP A 363 -16.21 -21.55 33.50
N SER A 364 -15.11 -21.79 34.17
CA SER A 364 -14.81 -23.09 34.80
C SER A 364 -15.78 -23.47 35.94
N THR A 365 -16.61 -22.55 36.44
CA THR A 365 -17.64 -22.78 37.46
C THR A 365 -19.01 -23.08 36.86
N GLY A 366 -19.16 -23.00 35.53
CA GLY A 366 -20.43 -23.17 34.83
C GLY A 366 -21.27 -21.89 34.76
N LYS A 367 -20.73 -20.74 35.15
CA LYS A 367 -21.39 -19.45 35.04
C LYS A 367 -21.15 -18.86 33.66
N LEU A 368 -22.14 -18.14 33.11
CA LEU A 368 -21.99 -17.40 31.86
C LEU A 368 -20.79 -16.42 31.98
N THR A 369 -19.90 -16.48 31.02
CA THR A 369 -18.75 -15.55 30.90
C THR A 369 -19.03 -14.47 29.87
N ASP A 370 -18.32 -13.34 29.98
CA ASP A 370 -18.32 -12.25 29.03
C ASP A 370 -17.93 -12.76 27.63
N PRO A 371 -18.81 -12.66 26.60
CA PRO A 371 -18.56 -13.16 25.27
C PRO A 371 -17.65 -12.24 24.42
N SER A 372 -17.16 -11.13 24.97
CA SER A 372 -16.26 -10.22 24.24
C SER A 372 -15.06 -10.94 23.66
N GLN A 373 -14.75 -10.64 22.42
CA GLN A 373 -13.67 -11.30 21.69
C GLN A 373 -12.50 -10.36 21.44
N ALA A 374 -11.29 -10.85 21.67
CA ALA A 374 -10.09 -10.27 21.14
C ALA A 374 -9.58 -11.12 19.97
N THR A 375 -9.09 -10.46 18.92
CA THR A 375 -8.35 -11.12 17.86
C THR A 375 -6.87 -10.86 18.04
N THR A 376 -6.05 -11.92 18.03
CA THR A 376 -4.59 -11.81 17.93
C THR A 376 -4.11 -12.52 16.68
N GLY A 377 -3.25 -11.86 15.91
CA GLY A 377 -2.72 -12.42 14.66
C GLY A 377 -1.21 -12.28 14.59
N ARG A 378 -0.59 -13.26 13.93
CA ARG A 378 0.81 -13.19 13.53
C ARG A 378 0.97 -13.79 12.15
N ASP A 379 1.31 -12.94 11.18
CA ASP A 379 1.66 -13.35 9.84
C ASP A 379 3.17 -13.17 9.63
N ILE A 380 3.83 -14.18 9.07
CA ILE A 380 5.26 -14.12 8.75
C ILE A 380 5.43 -14.48 7.28
N PHE A 381 5.95 -13.52 6.51
CA PHE A 381 6.33 -13.72 5.12
C PHE A 381 7.83 -13.89 5.00
N THR A 382 8.25 -14.86 4.20
CA THR A 382 9.62 -15.04 3.74
C THR A 382 9.60 -15.06 2.22
N ILE A 383 10.25 -14.08 1.58
CA ILE A 383 10.25 -13.93 0.12
C ILE A 383 11.69 -14.05 -0.37
N GLN A 384 11.92 -14.96 -1.31
CA GLN A 384 13.19 -15.08 -2.06
C GLN A 384 12.89 -14.82 -3.52
N SER A 385 13.66 -13.96 -4.17
CA SER A 385 13.52 -13.69 -5.61
C SER A 385 14.87 -13.63 -6.30
N HIS A 386 14.93 -14.13 -7.53
CA HIS A 386 16.11 -14.14 -8.37
C HIS A 386 15.71 -13.83 -9.81
N GLU A 387 16.34 -12.83 -10.40
CA GLU A 387 16.18 -12.46 -11.81
C GLU A 387 17.57 -12.36 -12.46
N LEU A 388 17.76 -13.02 -13.60
CA LEU A 388 18.92 -12.86 -14.45
C LEU A 388 18.42 -12.37 -15.81
N ARG A 389 18.94 -11.23 -16.28
CA ARG A 389 18.55 -10.65 -17.57
C ARG A 389 19.72 -10.17 -18.39
N VAL A 390 19.56 -10.22 -19.69
CA VAL A 390 20.46 -9.70 -20.71
C VAL A 390 19.76 -8.62 -21.52
N THR A 391 20.44 -7.52 -21.76
CA THR A 391 19.92 -6.36 -22.47
C THR A 391 20.89 -5.98 -23.57
N SER A 392 20.40 -5.78 -24.81
CA SER A 392 21.22 -5.30 -25.93
C SER A 392 21.49 -3.79 -25.83
N ASN A 393 22.45 -3.29 -26.57
CA ASN A 393 22.74 -1.87 -26.65
C ASN A 393 21.50 -1.09 -27.15
N LYS A 394 21.18 0.01 -26.48
CA LYS A 394 20.02 0.87 -26.84
C LYS A 394 20.18 1.65 -28.15
N ALA A 395 21.40 1.75 -28.68
CA ALA A 395 21.67 2.43 -29.95
C ALA A 395 21.40 1.54 -31.19
N ASP A 396 21.21 0.22 -30.98
CA ASP A 396 20.99 -0.70 -32.09
C ASP A 396 19.56 -0.57 -32.67
N ARG A 397 19.43 -0.80 -33.98
CA ARG A 397 18.14 -0.85 -34.66
C ARG A 397 17.23 -1.97 -34.14
N LEU A 398 17.83 -3.11 -33.76
CA LEU A 398 17.17 -4.20 -33.05
C LEU A 398 17.66 -4.20 -31.60
N ARG A 399 16.74 -3.95 -30.70
CA ARG A 399 17.02 -3.94 -29.24
C ARG A 399 16.20 -5.01 -28.56
N PHE A 400 16.78 -5.68 -27.59
CA PHE A 400 16.03 -6.67 -26.80
C PHE A 400 16.40 -6.62 -25.31
N VAL A 401 15.49 -7.06 -24.47
CA VAL A 401 15.71 -7.49 -23.08
C VAL A 401 15.12 -8.88 -22.95
N GLY A 402 15.84 -9.79 -22.30
CA GLY A 402 15.33 -11.13 -22.04
C GLY A 402 15.91 -11.66 -20.73
N GLY A 403 15.17 -12.53 -20.06
CA GLY A 403 15.63 -13.04 -18.76
C GLY A 403 14.84 -14.21 -18.26
N VAL A 404 15.30 -14.70 -17.10
CA VAL A 404 14.63 -15.74 -16.30
C VAL A 404 14.38 -15.22 -14.90
N PHE A 405 13.30 -15.67 -14.32
CA PHE A 405 12.83 -15.23 -13.00
C PHE A 405 12.40 -16.43 -12.17
N TYR A 406 12.70 -16.38 -10.87
CA TYR A 406 12.21 -17.30 -9.86
C TYR A 406 11.87 -16.56 -8.58
N GLN A 407 10.73 -16.89 -7.96
CA GLN A 407 10.32 -16.42 -6.65
C GLN A 407 9.72 -17.57 -5.83
N LEU A 408 10.05 -17.57 -4.54
CA LEU A 408 9.38 -18.37 -3.52
C LEU A 408 8.90 -17.41 -2.42
N GLN A 409 7.61 -17.45 -2.14
CA GLN A 409 7.01 -16.78 -1.00
C GLN A 409 6.41 -17.82 -0.06
N GLU A 410 6.89 -17.83 1.17
CA GLU A 410 6.35 -18.62 2.27
C GLU A 410 5.60 -17.69 3.21
N HIS A 411 4.37 -18.04 3.56
CA HIS A 411 3.51 -17.25 4.43
C HIS A 411 2.96 -18.12 5.54
N HIS A 412 3.47 -17.93 6.76
CA HIS A 412 2.92 -18.51 7.97
C HIS A 412 1.79 -17.63 8.50
N ILE A 413 0.58 -18.18 8.61
CA ILE A 413 -0.66 -17.50 8.99
C ILE A 413 -1.07 -17.97 10.37
N GLY A 414 -1.01 -17.08 11.36
CA GLY A 414 -1.47 -17.33 12.71
C GLY A 414 -2.57 -16.36 13.13
N GLN A 415 -3.75 -16.84 13.51
CA GLN A 415 -4.85 -15.98 13.98
C GLN A 415 -5.67 -16.68 15.04
N ASN A 416 -5.84 -16.07 16.21
CA ASN A 416 -6.61 -16.58 17.34
C ASN A 416 -7.75 -15.61 17.66
N TYR A 417 -8.95 -16.16 17.80
CA TYR A 417 -10.09 -15.44 18.40
C TYR A 417 -10.28 -15.96 19.82
N THR A 418 -10.14 -15.08 20.78
CA THR A 418 -10.13 -15.44 22.21
C THR A 418 -11.28 -14.81 22.98
N VAL A 419 -11.80 -15.54 23.94
CA VAL A 419 -12.82 -15.10 24.91
C VAL A 419 -12.24 -15.27 26.31
N ALA A 420 -12.10 -14.19 27.07
CA ALA A 420 -11.55 -14.23 28.41
C ALA A 420 -12.44 -15.05 29.38
N GLY A 421 -11.81 -15.85 30.25
CA GLY A 421 -12.54 -16.64 31.23
C GLY A 421 -13.26 -17.88 30.70
N LEU A 422 -13.18 -18.17 29.40
CA LEU A 422 -13.84 -19.32 28.81
C LEU A 422 -13.33 -20.64 29.39
N GLN A 423 -14.24 -21.58 29.69
CA GLN A 423 -13.87 -22.92 30.20
C GLN A 423 -13.06 -23.75 29.21
N SER A 424 -12.14 -24.56 29.70
CA SER A 424 -11.19 -25.32 28.85
C SER A 424 -11.87 -26.34 27.91
N SER A 425 -13.07 -26.83 28.25
CA SER A 425 -13.84 -27.71 27.39
C SER A 425 -14.25 -27.07 26.05
N SER A 426 -14.26 -25.72 25.95
CA SER A 426 -14.63 -24.97 24.76
C SER A 426 -13.43 -24.46 23.96
N TRP A 427 -12.19 -24.61 24.44
CA TRP A 427 -10.97 -24.15 23.73
C TRP A 427 -10.61 -25.04 22.57
N VAL A 428 -9.96 -24.46 21.56
CA VAL A 428 -9.14 -25.24 20.62
C VAL A 428 -8.00 -25.85 21.41
N VAL A 429 -7.81 -27.18 21.30
CA VAL A 429 -6.85 -27.91 22.13
C VAL A 429 -5.44 -27.35 21.96
N GLY A 430 -4.75 -27.08 23.08
CA GLY A 430 -3.43 -26.46 23.09
C GLY A 430 -3.42 -24.92 23.01
N TYR A 431 -4.60 -24.30 22.83
CA TYR A 431 -4.75 -22.85 22.70
C TYR A 431 -5.75 -22.29 23.73
N PRO A 432 -5.29 -21.92 24.93
CA PRO A 432 -6.16 -21.44 25.99
C PRO A 432 -7.03 -20.27 25.56
N THR A 433 -8.30 -20.26 26.00
CA THR A 433 -9.32 -19.24 25.69
C THR A 433 -9.65 -19.05 24.20
N THR A 434 -8.99 -19.77 23.29
CA THR A 434 -9.20 -19.64 21.83
C THR A 434 -10.42 -20.43 21.39
N ILE A 435 -11.41 -19.73 20.85
CA ILE A 435 -12.63 -20.35 20.27
C ILE A 435 -12.45 -20.71 18.81
N TRP A 436 -11.67 -19.91 18.07
CA TRP A 436 -11.35 -20.10 16.67
C TRP A 436 -9.86 -19.92 16.45
N LEU A 437 -9.26 -20.85 15.70
CA LEU A 437 -7.84 -20.83 15.36
C LEU A 437 -7.67 -20.91 13.85
N THR A 438 -6.79 -20.07 13.29
CA THR A 438 -6.13 -20.27 12.01
C THR A 438 -4.65 -20.46 12.27
N ASN A 439 -4.08 -21.60 11.86
CA ASN A 439 -2.66 -21.88 11.92
C ASN A 439 -2.28 -22.65 10.66
N GLN A 440 -1.79 -21.91 9.67
CA GLN A 440 -1.61 -22.41 8.30
C GLN A 440 -0.27 -21.95 7.74
N GLU A 441 0.24 -22.73 6.79
CA GLU A 441 1.35 -22.36 5.92
C GLU A 441 0.88 -22.35 4.48
N ARG A 442 1.16 -21.23 3.81
CA ARG A 442 0.95 -21.03 2.38
C ARG A 442 2.30 -20.88 1.69
N ASN A 443 2.46 -21.56 0.56
CA ASN A 443 3.64 -21.41 -0.28
C ASN A 443 3.18 -21.06 -1.69
N ASP A 444 3.75 -19.96 -2.22
CA ASP A 444 3.57 -19.51 -3.59
C ASP A 444 4.94 -19.54 -4.30
N LYS A 445 5.02 -20.25 -5.42
CA LYS A 445 6.20 -20.31 -6.28
C LYS A 445 5.86 -19.76 -7.64
N ASP A 446 6.69 -18.86 -8.15
CA ASP A 446 6.59 -18.30 -9.49
C ASP A 446 7.91 -18.49 -10.23
N TYR A 447 7.84 -18.95 -11.47
CA TYR A 447 9.00 -19.06 -12.35
C TYR A 447 8.65 -18.66 -13.77
N ALA A 448 9.57 -18.02 -14.47
CA ALA A 448 9.30 -17.53 -15.80
C ALA A 448 10.56 -17.39 -16.66
N ALA A 449 10.34 -17.44 -17.96
CA ALA A 449 11.24 -16.91 -18.98
C ALA A 449 10.51 -15.80 -19.74
N PHE A 450 11.17 -14.67 -19.97
CA PHE A 450 10.55 -13.51 -20.59
C PHE A 450 11.50 -12.79 -21.54
N GLY A 451 10.91 -12.05 -22.47
CA GLY A 451 11.67 -11.18 -23.36
C GLY A 451 10.79 -10.19 -24.10
N GLU A 452 11.37 -9.05 -24.41
CA GLU A 452 10.83 -8.04 -25.32
C GLU A 452 11.90 -7.68 -26.36
N ALA A 453 11.48 -7.54 -27.63
CA ALA A 453 12.33 -7.08 -28.73
C ALA A 453 11.69 -5.89 -29.42
N SER A 454 12.46 -4.82 -29.62
CA SER A 454 12.06 -3.60 -30.31
C SER A 454 12.86 -3.46 -31.59
N PHE A 455 12.18 -3.20 -32.70
CA PHE A 455 12.78 -3.02 -34.03
C PHE A 455 12.32 -1.70 -34.63
N ASP A 456 13.28 -0.87 -35.05
CA ASP A 456 12.99 0.37 -35.75
C ASP A 456 12.67 0.06 -37.22
N ILE A 457 11.35 0.00 -37.53
CA ILE A 457 10.86 -0.20 -38.90
C ILE A 457 11.32 0.96 -39.77
N LEU A 458 11.13 2.18 -39.26
CA LEU A 458 11.62 3.44 -39.80
C LEU A 458 12.42 4.20 -38.71
N PRO A 459 13.22 5.20 -39.02
CA PRO A 459 13.96 6.00 -38.05
C PRO A 459 13.09 6.57 -36.92
N ASN A 460 11.81 6.81 -37.20
CA ASN A 460 10.83 7.37 -36.26
C ASN A 460 9.68 6.40 -35.90
N LEU A 461 9.69 5.17 -36.41
CA LEU A 461 8.64 4.16 -36.13
C LEU A 461 9.24 2.87 -35.58
N THR A 462 8.95 2.58 -34.33
CA THR A 462 9.44 1.37 -33.62
C THR A 462 8.28 0.42 -33.34
N ALA A 463 8.45 -0.86 -33.68
CA ALA A 463 7.57 -1.93 -33.22
C ALA A 463 8.26 -2.72 -32.10
N THR A 464 7.52 -3.02 -31.03
CA THR A 464 7.98 -3.86 -29.93
C THR A 464 7.05 -5.05 -29.75
N GLY A 465 7.62 -6.24 -29.66
CA GLY A 465 6.92 -7.48 -29.31
C GLY A 465 7.50 -8.07 -28.04
N GLY A 466 6.66 -8.55 -27.16
CA GLY A 466 7.07 -9.16 -25.89
C GLY A 466 6.28 -10.44 -25.62
N LEU A 467 6.93 -11.37 -24.91
CA LEU A 467 6.34 -12.63 -24.46
C LEU A 467 6.95 -13.06 -23.13
N ARG A 468 6.10 -13.53 -22.21
CA ARG A 468 6.49 -14.23 -21.00
C ARG A 468 5.84 -15.60 -20.96
N TYR A 469 6.63 -16.64 -20.79
CA TYR A 469 6.16 -17.94 -20.32
C TYR A 469 6.27 -17.95 -18.80
N TYR A 470 5.19 -18.31 -18.10
CA TYR A 470 5.18 -18.40 -16.64
C TYR A 470 4.61 -19.73 -16.17
N GLY A 471 5.05 -20.16 -14.98
CA GLY A 471 4.45 -21.21 -14.20
C GLY A 471 4.32 -20.77 -12.76
N TYR A 472 3.29 -21.29 -12.06
CA TYR A 472 3.07 -21.06 -10.64
C TYR A 472 2.64 -22.34 -9.94
N ASP A 473 3.02 -22.45 -8.66
CA ASP A 473 2.51 -23.46 -7.73
C ASP A 473 2.04 -22.74 -6.46
N ASN A 474 0.82 -23.06 -6.00
CA ASN A 474 0.26 -22.57 -4.75
C ASN A 474 -0.12 -23.74 -3.86
N SER A 475 0.23 -23.71 -2.57
CA SER A 475 -0.21 -24.68 -1.59
C SER A 475 -0.60 -24.01 -0.28
N LEU A 476 -1.57 -24.63 0.41
CA LEU A 476 -2.04 -24.18 1.70
C LEU A 476 -2.33 -25.41 2.56
N PHE A 477 -1.71 -25.51 3.74
CA PHE A 477 -1.92 -26.60 4.67
C PHE A 477 -1.91 -26.13 6.12
N GLY A 478 -2.54 -26.88 7.01
CA GLY A 478 -2.63 -26.60 8.43
C GLY A 478 -4.03 -26.74 8.99
N TYR A 479 -4.34 -25.89 9.98
CA TYR A 479 -5.59 -25.94 10.71
C TYR A 479 -6.36 -24.64 10.61
N VAL A 480 -7.71 -24.73 10.45
CA VAL A 480 -8.62 -23.59 10.55
C VAL A 480 -9.94 -24.05 11.15
N GLY A 481 -10.43 -23.35 12.17
CA GLY A 481 -11.78 -23.57 12.70
C GLY A 481 -11.88 -23.57 14.23
N PHE A 482 -13.07 -23.96 14.71
CA PHE A 482 -13.40 -24.23 16.12
C PHE A 482 -12.78 -25.57 16.58
N LYS A 483 -12.79 -25.83 17.88
CA LYS A 483 -12.41 -27.14 18.46
C LYS A 483 -13.03 -28.34 17.72
N SER A 484 -14.33 -28.24 17.35
CA SER A 484 -15.05 -29.30 16.62
C SER A 484 -14.48 -29.56 15.22
N ALA A 485 -13.84 -28.59 14.58
CA ALA A 485 -13.23 -28.77 13.27
C ALA A 485 -12.02 -29.71 13.31
N GLY A 486 -11.39 -29.87 14.46
CA GLY A 486 -10.29 -30.78 14.68
C GLY A 486 -10.68 -32.25 14.67
N THR A 487 -11.95 -32.59 14.82
CA THR A 487 -12.44 -33.98 14.67
C THR A 487 -12.37 -34.47 13.22
N HIS A 488 -12.19 -33.54 12.28
CA HIS A 488 -12.08 -33.79 10.84
C HIS A 488 -10.63 -33.67 10.34
N CYS A 489 -9.65 -34.07 11.16
CA CYS A 489 -8.26 -34.14 10.74
C CYS A 489 -8.08 -35.06 9.54
N ILE A 490 -7.26 -34.63 8.57
CA ILE A 490 -6.96 -35.39 7.36
C ILE A 490 -5.85 -36.39 7.71
N PRO A 491 -6.10 -37.73 7.63
CA PRO A 491 -5.07 -38.73 7.88
C PRO A 491 -3.91 -38.59 6.89
N GLY A 492 -2.67 -38.56 7.40
CA GLY A 492 -1.47 -38.44 6.56
C GLY A 492 -1.20 -37.07 5.97
N ALA A 493 -2.02 -36.04 6.31
CA ALA A 493 -1.74 -34.66 5.91
C ALA A 493 -0.42 -34.16 6.54
N ARG A 494 0.19 -33.20 5.86
CA ARG A 494 1.31 -32.44 6.41
C ARG A 494 0.89 -31.75 7.70
N THR A 495 1.79 -31.65 8.66
CA THR A 495 1.55 -30.97 9.94
C THR A 495 2.44 -29.73 10.00
N VAL A 496 1.86 -28.61 10.42
CA VAL A 496 2.64 -27.42 10.78
C VAL A 496 3.12 -27.53 12.22
N ALA A 497 4.25 -26.96 12.53
CA ALA A 497 4.88 -27.03 13.86
C ALA A 497 3.97 -26.54 15.00
N LEU A 498 3.01 -25.66 14.70
CA LEU A 498 2.06 -25.09 15.67
C LEU A 498 0.62 -25.62 15.51
N SER A 499 0.41 -26.70 14.74
CA SER A 499 -0.92 -27.31 14.60
C SER A 499 -1.46 -27.75 15.96
N PRO A 500 -2.76 -27.54 16.25
CA PRO A 500 -3.36 -28.02 17.49
C PRO A 500 -3.23 -29.54 17.59
N VAL A 501 -3.09 -30.00 18.82
CA VAL A 501 -3.03 -31.44 19.12
C VAL A 501 -4.43 -31.91 19.48
N ILE A 502 -4.95 -32.90 18.76
CA ILE A 502 -6.25 -33.53 19.04
C ILE A 502 -6.01 -34.98 19.36
N ASN A 503 -6.53 -35.45 20.51
CA ASN A 503 -6.31 -36.83 21.00
C ASN A 503 -4.82 -37.22 21.06
N GLY A 504 -3.93 -36.27 21.33
CA GLY A 504 -2.47 -36.52 21.47
C GLY A 504 -1.70 -36.46 20.15
N ALA A 505 -2.33 -36.26 19.00
CA ALA A 505 -1.67 -36.15 17.70
C ALA A 505 -1.83 -34.76 17.09
N PRO A 506 -0.80 -34.20 16.43
CA PRO A 506 -0.92 -32.98 15.62
C PRO A 506 -2.00 -33.16 14.55
N CYS A 507 -2.85 -32.13 14.35
CA CYS A 507 -3.99 -32.16 13.43
C CYS A 507 -3.85 -31.10 12.36
N SER A 508 -4.00 -31.49 11.10
CA SER A 508 -4.24 -30.62 9.98
C SER A 508 -5.60 -30.96 9.35
N ASN A 509 -6.45 -29.97 9.14
CA ASN A 509 -7.74 -30.16 8.47
C ASN A 509 -7.79 -29.55 7.07
N LEU A 510 -6.65 -29.07 6.59
CA LEU A 510 -6.44 -28.56 5.24
C LEU A 510 -5.06 -28.98 4.74
N ASP A 511 -5.01 -29.58 3.54
CA ASP A 511 -3.79 -29.85 2.77
C ASP A 511 -4.14 -29.87 1.29
N LYS A 512 -3.92 -28.71 0.62
CA LYS A 512 -4.32 -28.50 -0.75
C LYS A 512 -3.22 -27.81 -1.54
N SER A 513 -3.18 -28.09 -2.84
CA SER A 513 -2.31 -27.43 -3.79
C SER A 513 -2.99 -27.25 -5.15
N THR A 514 -2.52 -26.28 -5.90
CA THR A 514 -2.86 -26.07 -7.30
C THR A 514 -1.66 -25.48 -8.03
N SER A 515 -1.59 -25.71 -9.33
CA SER A 515 -0.52 -25.19 -10.19
C SER A 515 -1.07 -24.81 -11.55
N GLY A 516 -0.33 -23.99 -12.27
CA GLY A 516 -0.69 -23.61 -13.64
C GLY A 516 0.46 -22.96 -14.37
N HIS A 517 0.27 -22.77 -15.67
CA HIS A 517 1.24 -22.11 -16.56
C HIS A 517 0.53 -21.39 -17.68
N GLY A 518 1.23 -20.51 -18.37
CA GLY A 518 0.65 -19.77 -19.49
C GLY A 518 1.61 -18.79 -20.13
N PHE A 519 1.04 -17.98 -21.03
CA PHE A 519 1.78 -16.97 -21.78
C PHE A 519 1.14 -15.59 -21.60
N LEU A 520 1.98 -14.54 -21.56
CA LEU A 520 1.57 -13.14 -21.51
C LEU A 520 2.22 -12.39 -22.68
N PRO A 521 1.50 -12.18 -23.75
CA PRO A 521 1.96 -11.41 -24.91
C PRO A 521 1.85 -9.90 -24.66
N LYS A 522 2.71 -9.15 -25.35
CA LYS A 522 2.67 -7.69 -25.46
C LYS A 522 3.02 -7.28 -26.89
N GLY A 523 2.36 -6.27 -27.38
CA GLY A 523 2.67 -5.61 -28.65
C GLY A 523 2.58 -4.09 -28.47
N ASN A 524 3.55 -3.36 -29.00
CA ASN A 524 3.55 -1.90 -28.98
C ASN A 524 4.04 -1.35 -30.31
N LEU A 525 3.41 -0.29 -30.77
CA LEU A 525 3.86 0.51 -31.91
C LEU A 525 4.06 1.94 -31.42
N THR A 526 5.26 2.47 -31.60
CA THR A 526 5.65 3.82 -31.17
C THR A 526 6.08 4.65 -32.39
N TRP A 527 5.44 5.80 -32.57
CA TRP A 527 5.80 6.77 -33.59
C TRP A 527 6.33 8.05 -32.94
N LYS A 528 7.60 8.38 -33.23
CA LYS A 528 8.22 9.63 -32.81
C LYS A 528 7.93 10.72 -33.82
N ILE A 529 7.52 11.88 -33.33
CA ILE A 529 7.21 13.06 -34.14
C ILE A 529 8.22 14.13 -33.78
N ASP A 530 9.10 14.46 -34.71
CA ASP A 530 10.21 15.38 -34.49
C ASP A 530 9.71 16.74 -33.98
N GLY A 531 10.35 17.24 -32.93
CA GLY A 531 9.99 18.50 -32.29
C GLY A 531 8.71 18.51 -31.46
N VAL A 532 7.96 17.37 -31.41
CA VAL A 532 6.69 17.26 -30.68
C VAL A 532 6.76 16.24 -29.55
N GLY A 533 7.29 15.02 -29.82
CA GLY A 533 7.32 13.91 -28.86
C GLY A 533 6.99 12.57 -29.50
N LEU A 534 6.17 11.74 -28.86
CA LEU A 534 5.75 10.45 -29.39
C LEU A 534 4.26 10.17 -29.19
N VAL A 535 3.70 9.34 -30.06
CA VAL A 535 2.43 8.65 -29.86
C VAL A 535 2.65 7.15 -29.92
N TYR A 536 1.82 6.39 -29.20
CA TYR A 536 1.96 4.93 -29.16
C TYR A 536 0.62 4.23 -29.10
N ALA A 537 0.61 2.96 -29.49
CA ALA A 537 -0.48 2.03 -29.27
C ALA A 537 0.06 0.74 -28.65
N THR A 538 -0.60 0.23 -27.62
CA THR A 538 -0.17 -0.95 -26.88
C THR A 538 -1.30 -1.94 -26.71
N TYR A 539 -0.98 -3.22 -26.93
CA TYR A 539 -1.70 -4.38 -26.45
C TYR A 539 -0.87 -5.05 -25.36
N SER A 540 -1.43 -5.30 -24.18
CA SER A 540 -0.72 -5.98 -23.09
C SER A 540 -1.66 -6.84 -22.26
N GLU A 541 -1.10 -7.89 -21.65
CA GLU A 541 -1.81 -8.78 -20.75
C GLU A 541 -1.11 -8.86 -19.38
N GLY A 542 -1.92 -8.98 -18.34
CA GLY A 542 -1.50 -9.27 -16.97
C GLY A 542 -2.41 -10.32 -16.34
N PHE A 543 -1.94 -10.95 -15.27
CA PHE A 543 -2.69 -12.00 -14.58
C PHE A 543 -2.36 -12.02 -13.10
N ARG A 544 -3.29 -12.62 -12.31
CA ARG A 544 -2.99 -13.13 -10.97
C ARG A 544 -3.06 -14.66 -10.99
N PRO A 545 -2.16 -15.36 -10.29
CA PRO A 545 -2.21 -16.80 -10.14
C PRO A 545 -3.52 -17.28 -9.54
N GLY A 546 -3.94 -18.50 -9.90
CA GLY A 546 -4.94 -19.22 -9.15
C GLY A 546 -4.40 -19.68 -7.80
N GLY A 547 -5.29 -20.11 -6.92
CA GLY A 547 -4.87 -20.56 -5.60
C GLY A 547 -5.93 -21.41 -4.92
N VAL A 548 -5.64 -21.86 -3.72
CA VAL A 548 -6.53 -22.72 -2.96
C VAL A 548 -7.33 -21.96 -1.92
N ASN A 549 -8.60 -22.30 -1.80
CA ASN A 549 -9.46 -21.80 -0.73
C ASN A 549 -9.10 -22.45 0.62
N ARG A 550 -9.12 -21.67 1.71
CA ARG A 550 -8.89 -22.16 3.08
C ARG A 550 -9.99 -23.08 3.62
N ARG A 551 -11.08 -23.27 2.88
CA ARG A 551 -12.18 -24.18 3.24
C ARG A 551 -11.98 -25.52 2.54
N ALA A 552 -12.04 -26.61 3.29
CA ALA A 552 -11.78 -27.97 2.79
C ALA A 552 -12.66 -28.34 1.60
N GLY A 553 -13.97 -28.03 1.65
CA GLY A 553 -14.95 -28.41 0.62
C GLY A 553 -14.98 -27.52 -0.63
N LEU A 554 -14.22 -26.42 -0.71
CA LEU A 554 -14.23 -25.54 -1.87
C LEU A 554 -13.11 -25.91 -2.86
N PRO A 555 -13.36 -25.84 -4.17
CA PRO A 555 -12.33 -26.02 -5.18
C PRO A 555 -11.30 -24.90 -5.16
N PRO A 556 -10.13 -25.10 -5.76
CA PRO A 556 -9.21 -24.00 -6.08
C PRO A 556 -9.89 -22.94 -6.95
N TYR A 557 -9.56 -21.67 -6.71
CA TYR A 557 -9.95 -20.60 -7.61
C TYR A 557 -8.98 -20.49 -8.79
N GLN A 558 -9.48 -20.10 -9.95
CA GLN A 558 -8.74 -20.03 -11.19
C GLN A 558 -8.00 -18.69 -11.33
N PRO A 559 -6.94 -18.63 -12.15
CA PRO A 559 -6.32 -17.36 -12.53
C PRO A 559 -7.34 -16.39 -13.13
N ASP A 560 -7.18 -15.10 -12.87
CA ASP A 560 -7.82 -14.04 -13.63
C ASP A 560 -6.82 -13.33 -14.54
N LYS A 561 -7.32 -12.63 -15.53
CA LYS A 561 -6.54 -12.03 -16.60
C LYS A 561 -7.09 -10.67 -17.00
N LEU A 562 -6.22 -9.66 -17.06
CA LEU A 562 -6.52 -8.35 -17.59
C LEU A 562 -5.89 -8.18 -18.98
N ILE A 563 -6.70 -7.80 -19.97
CA ILE A 563 -6.30 -7.51 -21.35
C ILE A 563 -6.49 -6.02 -21.57
N ASN A 564 -5.44 -5.32 -21.98
CA ASN A 564 -5.43 -3.88 -22.20
C ASN A 564 -5.19 -3.51 -23.65
N TYR A 565 -5.97 -2.57 -24.14
CA TYR A 565 -5.79 -1.84 -25.39
C TYR A 565 -5.62 -0.36 -25.02
N GLU A 566 -4.47 0.22 -25.33
CA GLU A 566 -4.10 1.57 -24.93
C GLU A 566 -3.55 2.35 -26.11
N ALA A 567 -3.93 3.61 -26.21
CA ALA A 567 -3.28 4.57 -27.09
C ALA A 567 -2.88 5.80 -26.24
N GLY A 568 -1.66 6.29 -26.44
CA GLY A 568 -1.17 7.40 -25.64
C GLY A 568 -0.21 8.30 -26.38
N TRP A 569 0.15 9.40 -25.72
CA TRP A 569 1.05 10.40 -26.24
C TRP A 569 1.96 10.97 -25.13
N LYS A 570 3.15 11.40 -25.55
CA LYS A 570 4.09 12.14 -24.70
C LYS A 570 4.67 13.28 -25.49
N THR A 571 4.44 14.49 -25.02
CA THR A 571 4.83 15.70 -25.76
C THR A 571 5.63 16.65 -24.87
N SER A 572 6.54 17.38 -25.50
CA SER A 572 7.26 18.51 -24.92
C SER A 572 7.26 19.67 -25.91
N ALA A 573 7.04 20.88 -25.40
CA ALA A 573 6.99 22.09 -26.20
C ALA A 573 7.63 23.27 -25.43
N TRP A 574 7.82 24.42 -26.11
CA TRP A 574 8.40 25.63 -25.52
C TRP A 574 9.77 25.38 -24.84
N ASP A 575 10.70 24.84 -25.56
CA ASP A 575 12.03 24.52 -25.00
C ASP A 575 11.93 23.72 -23.69
N ASN A 576 11.08 22.69 -23.70
CA ASN A 576 10.77 21.82 -22.55
C ASN A 576 10.12 22.55 -21.35
N ARG A 577 9.46 23.70 -21.56
CA ARG A 577 8.64 24.39 -20.52
C ARG A 577 7.23 23.84 -20.39
N VAL A 578 6.77 23.05 -21.36
CA VAL A 578 5.46 22.39 -21.38
C VAL A 578 5.66 20.90 -21.59
N ARG A 579 5.08 20.09 -20.74
CA ARG A 579 4.91 18.62 -20.94
C ARG A 579 3.44 18.29 -20.86
N PHE A 580 2.96 17.56 -21.84
CA PHE A 580 1.59 17.05 -21.87
C PHE A 580 1.60 15.59 -22.28
N ASN A 581 1.40 14.72 -21.29
CA ASN A 581 1.34 13.28 -21.47
C ASN A 581 -0.07 12.78 -21.21
N GLY A 582 -0.46 11.68 -21.85
CA GLY A 582 -1.75 11.07 -21.60
C GLY A 582 -1.91 9.73 -22.28
N ALA A 583 -2.96 9.01 -21.88
CA ALA A 583 -3.37 7.75 -22.48
C ALA A 583 -4.90 7.61 -22.40
N ILE A 584 -5.46 6.94 -23.38
CA ILE A 584 -6.82 6.40 -23.37
C ILE A 584 -6.70 4.88 -23.33
N PHE A 585 -7.54 4.22 -22.56
CA PHE A 585 -7.46 2.77 -22.38
C PHE A 585 -8.83 2.12 -22.39
N TYR A 586 -8.83 0.85 -22.84
CA TYR A 586 -9.94 -0.06 -22.78
C TYR A 586 -9.43 -1.42 -22.28
N GLU A 587 -9.89 -1.83 -21.12
CA GLU A 587 -9.43 -3.04 -20.46
C GLU A 587 -10.58 -4.05 -20.28
N LYS A 588 -10.27 -5.33 -20.51
CA LYS A 588 -11.16 -6.45 -20.23
C LYS A 588 -10.60 -7.32 -19.13
N TRP A 589 -11.25 -7.32 -17.99
CA TRP A 589 -10.89 -8.17 -16.88
C TRP A 589 -11.74 -9.43 -16.92
N LYS A 590 -11.10 -10.57 -17.08
CA LYS A 590 -11.73 -11.88 -17.25
C LYS A 590 -11.56 -12.75 -16.03
N ASN A 591 -12.62 -13.47 -15.67
CA ASN A 591 -12.60 -14.50 -14.63
C ASN A 591 -12.16 -13.95 -13.25
N ILE A 592 -12.68 -12.79 -12.88
CA ILE A 592 -12.28 -11.97 -11.74
C ILE A 592 -12.28 -12.77 -10.44
N GLN A 593 -11.17 -12.76 -9.71
CA GLN A 593 -11.09 -13.30 -8.34
C GLN A 593 -11.63 -12.28 -7.35
N LEU A 594 -12.74 -12.60 -6.70
CA LEU A 594 -13.28 -11.79 -5.61
C LEU A 594 -13.40 -12.61 -4.33
N ALA A 595 -13.15 -11.96 -3.21
CA ALA A 595 -13.32 -12.55 -1.90
C ALA A 595 -14.64 -12.09 -1.28
N PHE A 596 -15.42 -13.03 -0.75
CA PHE A 596 -16.71 -12.78 -0.14
C PHE A 596 -16.79 -13.41 1.24
N LEU A 597 -17.49 -12.74 2.13
CA LEU A 597 -17.91 -13.35 3.38
C LEU A 597 -19.13 -14.26 3.09
N GLY A 598 -18.94 -15.58 3.24
CA GLY A 598 -20.01 -16.55 3.07
C GLY A 598 -21.08 -16.45 4.16
N LEU A 599 -22.24 -17.08 3.94
CA LEU A 599 -23.36 -17.10 4.90
C LEU A 599 -23.00 -17.67 6.28
N ASN A 600 -21.91 -18.42 6.35
CA ASN A 600 -21.38 -19.01 7.60
C ASN A 600 -20.28 -18.16 8.26
N GLY A 601 -20.12 -16.90 7.84
CA GLY A 601 -19.11 -15.99 8.41
C GLY A 601 -17.67 -16.24 7.95
N LEU A 602 -17.44 -17.16 7.00
CA LEU A 602 -16.11 -17.49 6.50
C LEU A 602 -15.88 -16.91 5.11
N THR A 603 -14.76 -16.25 4.92
CA THR A 603 -14.37 -15.71 3.62
C THR A 603 -14.00 -16.82 2.65
N THR A 604 -14.50 -16.69 1.42
CA THR A 604 -14.19 -17.55 0.28
C THR A 604 -13.77 -16.71 -0.92
N ILE A 605 -12.93 -17.29 -1.79
CA ILE A 605 -12.56 -16.67 -3.06
C ILE A 605 -13.28 -17.43 -4.16
N SER A 606 -13.97 -16.68 -5.04
CA SER A 606 -14.64 -17.21 -6.22
C SER A 606 -14.32 -16.36 -7.44
N ASN A 607 -14.31 -17.00 -8.61
CA ASN A 607 -14.24 -16.32 -9.89
C ASN A 607 -15.63 -15.85 -10.30
N VAL A 608 -15.84 -14.54 -10.48
CA VAL A 608 -17.18 -13.93 -10.59
C VAL A 608 -17.54 -13.38 -11.98
N GLY A 609 -16.89 -13.87 -13.02
CA GLY A 609 -17.16 -13.43 -14.37
C GLY A 609 -16.24 -12.31 -14.84
N ASN A 610 -16.75 -11.36 -15.64
CA ASN A 610 -15.94 -10.39 -16.35
C ASN A 610 -16.37 -8.96 -16.04
N ALA A 611 -15.42 -8.03 -16.21
CA ALA A 611 -15.67 -6.59 -16.16
C ALA A 611 -14.97 -5.87 -17.31
N THR A 612 -15.52 -4.73 -17.68
CA THR A 612 -14.91 -3.80 -18.64
C THR A 612 -14.53 -2.51 -17.91
N ILE A 613 -13.32 -2.05 -18.16
CA ILE A 613 -12.80 -0.78 -17.66
C ILE A 613 -12.40 0.08 -18.86
N LYS A 614 -12.86 1.33 -18.86
CA LYS A 614 -12.52 2.29 -19.91
C LYS A 614 -12.27 3.66 -19.31
N GLY A 615 -11.33 4.40 -19.88
CA GLY A 615 -10.99 5.69 -19.32
C GLY A 615 -9.85 6.40 -20.00
N PHE A 616 -9.39 7.45 -19.33
CA PHE A 616 -8.22 8.21 -19.77
C PHE A 616 -7.40 8.66 -18.54
N GLU A 617 -6.12 8.91 -18.80
CA GLU A 617 -5.16 9.48 -17.86
C GLU A 617 -4.42 10.61 -18.54
N THR A 618 -4.09 11.67 -17.77
CA THR A 618 -3.31 12.80 -18.28
C THR A 618 -2.43 13.39 -17.18
N ASP A 619 -1.26 13.86 -17.60
CA ASP A 619 -0.30 14.60 -16.79
C ASP A 619 0.19 15.82 -17.58
N ILE A 620 0.03 17.01 -17.00
CA ILE A 620 0.44 18.29 -17.60
C ILE A 620 1.37 18.99 -16.64
N THR A 621 2.53 19.43 -17.11
CA THR A 621 3.44 20.28 -16.36
C THR A 621 3.84 21.48 -17.20
N LEU A 622 3.72 22.66 -16.61
CA LEU A 622 4.00 23.95 -17.22
C LEU A 622 5.01 24.74 -16.39
N ALA A 623 6.00 25.32 -17.03
CA ALA A 623 6.91 26.33 -16.45
C ALA A 623 6.76 27.66 -17.23
N PRO A 624 5.66 28.40 -17.02
CA PRO A 624 5.33 29.56 -17.88
C PRO A 624 6.32 30.72 -17.72
N THR A 625 6.90 30.85 -16.54
CA THR A 625 7.97 31.83 -16.23
C THR A 625 9.01 31.15 -15.36
N ASP A 626 10.19 31.74 -15.25
CA ASP A 626 11.22 31.27 -14.34
C ASP A 626 10.67 31.32 -12.90
N GLY A 627 10.94 30.26 -12.15
CA GLY A 627 10.47 30.08 -10.78
C GLY A 627 9.04 29.53 -10.62
N LEU A 628 8.14 29.67 -11.62
CA LEU A 628 6.76 29.18 -11.53
C LEU A 628 6.63 27.80 -12.21
N THR A 629 6.18 26.80 -11.46
CA THR A 629 5.81 25.49 -12.00
C THR A 629 4.37 25.16 -11.63
N LEU A 630 3.57 24.78 -12.63
CA LEU A 630 2.21 24.28 -12.48
C LEU A 630 2.16 22.83 -12.95
N SER A 631 1.64 21.93 -12.13
CA SER A 631 1.47 20.52 -12.50
C SER A 631 0.04 20.08 -12.25
N THR A 632 -0.55 19.33 -13.17
CA THR A 632 -1.88 18.74 -13.03
C THR A 632 -1.85 17.33 -13.54
N SER A 633 -2.37 16.38 -12.75
CA SER A 633 -2.58 15.01 -13.17
C SER A 633 -4.03 14.62 -12.93
N ALA A 634 -4.67 13.91 -13.86
CA ALA A 634 -6.05 13.46 -13.75
C ALA A 634 -6.23 12.05 -14.33
N SER A 635 -7.18 11.30 -13.77
CA SER A 635 -7.61 10.00 -14.28
C SER A 635 -9.12 9.87 -14.20
N TYR A 636 -9.72 9.33 -15.25
CA TYR A 636 -11.10 8.89 -15.28
C TYR A 636 -11.12 7.40 -15.62
N ALA A 637 -11.82 6.59 -14.81
CA ALA A 637 -11.99 5.16 -15.02
C ALA A 637 -13.44 4.74 -14.73
N ASP A 638 -14.11 4.17 -15.73
CA ASP A 638 -15.45 3.59 -15.60
C ASP A 638 -15.32 2.06 -15.63
N ALA A 639 -15.32 1.45 -14.44
CA ALA A 639 -15.11 0.02 -14.22
C ALA A 639 -16.45 -0.64 -13.82
N THR A 640 -16.99 -1.53 -14.65
CA THR A 640 -18.32 -2.14 -14.47
C THR A 640 -18.34 -3.61 -14.84
N LEU A 641 -19.20 -4.39 -14.16
CA LEU A 641 -19.46 -5.79 -14.50
C LEU A 641 -20.12 -5.92 -15.88
N ASP A 642 -19.66 -6.88 -16.68
CA ASP A 642 -20.20 -7.20 -18.00
C ASP A 642 -21.43 -8.12 -17.92
N GLN A 643 -21.63 -8.80 -16.81
CA GLN A 643 -22.69 -9.77 -16.57
C GLN A 643 -23.19 -9.72 -15.12
N ASN A 644 -24.34 -10.36 -14.84
CA ASN A 644 -24.84 -10.51 -13.50
C ASN A 644 -23.89 -11.41 -12.68
N TYR A 645 -23.68 -11.06 -11.43
CA TYR A 645 -23.07 -11.94 -10.44
C TYR A 645 -24.18 -12.61 -9.61
N CYS A 646 -24.15 -13.93 -9.50
CA CYS A 646 -25.18 -14.76 -8.88
C CYS A 646 -24.71 -15.34 -7.52
N SER A 647 -25.64 -15.63 -6.62
CA SER A 647 -25.34 -16.13 -5.26
C SER A 647 -24.68 -17.51 -5.22
N THR A 648 -24.92 -18.33 -6.22
CA THR A 648 -24.34 -19.69 -6.37
C THR A 648 -23.50 -19.77 -7.63
N ASP A 649 -22.56 -18.81 -7.79
CA ASP A 649 -21.77 -18.76 -9.01
C ASP A 649 -20.86 -19.98 -9.11
N THR A 650 -21.25 -20.91 -10.00
CA THR A 650 -20.45 -22.05 -10.45
C THR A 650 -19.71 -21.73 -11.76
N GLY A 651 -19.49 -20.44 -12.03
CA GLY A 651 -18.61 -20.00 -13.11
C GLY A 651 -19.21 -19.94 -14.48
N ASN A 652 -20.51 -19.63 -14.71
CA ASN A 652 -21.10 -19.18 -15.97
C ASN A 652 -22.62 -19.41 -16.10
N ALA A 653 -23.29 -19.84 -15.06
CA ALA A 653 -24.75 -20.03 -15.16
C ALA A 653 -25.45 -18.68 -15.12
N ALA A 654 -26.37 -18.45 -16.04
CA ALA A 654 -27.33 -17.35 -15.89
C ALA A 654 -28.00 -17.46 -14.53
N CYS A 655 -28.12 -16.36 -13.77
CA CYS A 655 -28.89 -16.35 -12.55
C CYS A 655 -30.31 -16.77 -12.87
N THR A 656 -30.66 -17.99 -12.51
CA THR A 656 -32.00 -18.53 -12.69
C THR A 656 -32.77 -18.30 -11.40
N THR A 657 -33.87 -17.57 -11.48
CA THR A 657 -34.81 -17.47 -10.35
C THR A 657 -35.52 -18.80 -10.22
N PRO A 658 -35.07 -19.74 -9.43
CA PRO A 658 -35.72 -20.26 -8.28
C PRO A 658 -34.85 -20.24 -7.04
N ALA A 659 -35.47 -20.52 -5.89
CA ALA A 659 -34.82 -20.44 -4.59
C ALA A 659 -33.37 -20.90 -4.56
N GLY A 660 -32.41 -19.97 -4.45
CA GLY A 660 -31.01 -20.28 -4.24
C GLY A 660 -30.00 -19.58 -5.16
N ASN A 661 -30.35 -19.15 -6.36
CA ASN A 661 -29.43 -18.49 -7.29
C ASN A 661 -29.93 -17.11 -7.76
N PHE A 662 -29.98 -16.16 -6.84
CA PHE A 662 -30.44 -14.82 -7.13
C PHE A 662 -29.28 -13.90 -7.57
N VAL A 663 -29.62 -12.77 -8.21
CA VAL A 663 -28.63 -11.76 -8.61
C VAL A 663 -28.12 -11.00 -7.38
N GLU A 664 -26.86 -11.15 -7.02
CA GLU A 664 -26.19 -10.39 -5.97
C GLU A 664 -25.64 -9.05 -6.45
N ALA A 665 -25.14 -9.00 -7.70
CA ALA A 665 -24.76 -7.76 -8.36
C ALA A 665 -25.19 -7.81 -9.83
N PRO A 666 -26.07 -6.91 -10.31
CA PRO A 666 -26.50 -6.89 -11.71
C PRO A 666 -25.38 -6.42 -12.63
N LYS A 667 -25.49 -6.81 -13.91
CA LYS A 667 -24.68 -6.26 -15.01
C LYS A 667 -24.69 -4.73 -14.95
N GLY A 668 -23.53 -4.11 -15.18
CA GLY A 668 -23.34 -2.65 -15.07
C GLY A 668 -23.07 -2.17 -13.64
N THR A 669 -23.07 -3.06 -12.63
CA THR A 669 -22.64 -2.71 -11.30
C THR A 669 -21.18 -2.26 -11.33
N ARG A 670 -20.93 -1.10 -10.71
CA ARG A 670 -19.59 -0.51 -10.60
C ARG A 670 -18.72 -1.34 -9.66
N LEU A 671 -17.45 -1.52 -10.04
CA LEU A 671 -16.47 -2.19 -9.18
C LEU A 671 -16.20 -1.36 -7.91
N PRO A 672 -15.93 -2.03 -6.77
CA PRO A 672 -15.71 -1.34 -5.49
C PRO A 672 -14.34 -0.64 -5.46
N VAL A 673 -14.17 0.29 -4.48
CA VAL A 673 -12.89 0.99 -4.18
C VAL A 673 -12.36 1.86 -5.34
N ALA A 674 -13.06 1.96 -6.44
CA ALA A 674 -12.64 2.68 -7.64
C ALA A 674 -13.35 4.04 -7.77
N PRO A 675 -12.68 5.19 -7.53
CA PRO A 675 -13.24 6.49 -7.88
C PRO A 675 -13.32 6.62 -9.40
N LYS A 676 -14.44 7.13 -9.93
CA LYS A 676 -14.54 7.37 -11.38
C LYS A 676 -13.59 8.47 -11.85
N PHE A 677 -13.39 9.47 -11.02
CA PHE A 677 -12.53 10.60 -11.33
C PHE A 677 -11.63 10.94 -10.14
N LYS A 678 -10.35 11.14 -10.44
CA LYS A 678 -9.35 11.59 -9.47
C LYS A 678 -8.43 12.60 -10.18
N ALA A 679 -8.07 13.68 -9.47
CA ALA A 679 -7.19 14.70 -10.01
C ALA A 679 -6.33 15.32 -8.91
N THR A 680 -5.14 15.78 -9.28
CA THR A 680 -4.23 16.53 -8.41
C THR A 680 -3.67 17.71 -9.16
N GLY A 681 -3.70 18.90 -8.55
CA GLY A 681 -3.11 20.13 -9.05
C GLY A 681 -2.07 20.65 -8.07
N ILE A 682 -0.93 21.13 -8.57
CA ILE A 682 0.17 21.67 -7.78
C ILE A 682 0.64 22.97 -8.44
N ALA A 683 0.79 24.02 -7.64
CA ALA A 683 1.41 25.27 -8.04
C ALA A 683 2.58 25.58 -7.09
N ARG A 684 3.77 25.79 -7.64
CA ARG A 684 4.97 26.15 -6.89
C ARG A 684 5.64 27.36 -7.52
N TYR A 685 5.90 28.38 -6.70
CA TYR A 685 6.69 29.56 -7.08
C TYR A 685 7.94 29.65 -6.21
N GLN A 686 9.09 29.83 -6.87
CA GLN A 686 10.41 29.96 -6.24
C GLN A 686 11.02 31.29 -6.67
N TRP A 687 11.64 31.99 -5.73
CA TRP A 687 12.31 33.28 -5.99
C TRP A 687 13.46 33.48 -5.00
N THR A 688 14.39 34.38 -5.38
CA THR A 688 15.49 34.78 -4.49
C THR A 688 15.15 36.13 -3.83
N ILE A 689 15.30 36.21 -2.51
CA ILE A 689 15.09 37.40 -1.73
C ILE A 689 16.18 37.55 -0.67
N ALA A 690 16.92 38.65 -0.66
CA ALA A 690 17.96 38.98 0.33
C ALA A 690 19.02 37.85 0.50
N GLY A 691 19.33 37.12 -0.59
CA GLY A 691 20.27 35.98 -0.60
C GLY A 691 19.72 34.67 -0.05
N PHE A 692 18.39 34.59 0.13
CA PHE A 692 17.67 33.33 0.42
C PHE A 692 16.91 32.88 -0.83
N GLU A 693 16.93 31.60 -1.09
CA GLU A 693 16.00 30.94 -2.00
C GLU A 693 14.68 30.70 -1.24
N ALA A 694 13.60 31.35 -1.68
CA ALA A 694 12.30 31.23 -1.05
C ALA A 694 11.34 30.45 -1.95
N HIS A 695 10.34 29.80 -1.36
CA HIS A 695 9.26 29.17 -2.12
C HIS A 695 7.90 29.33 -1.47
N LEU A 696 6.87 29.29 -2.32
CA LEU A 696 5.47 29.14 -1.96
C LEU A 696 4.89 28.02 -2.79
N GLN A 697 4.18 27.07 -2.15
CA GLN A 697 3.57 25.94 -2.83
C GLN A 697 2.18 25.65 -2.28
N GLY A 698 1.24 25.39 -3.19
CA GLY A 698 -0.07 24.85 -2.87
C GLY A 698 -0.36 23.61 -3.69
N SER A 699 -1.05 22.65 -3.13
CA SER A 699 -1.58 21.51 -3.87
C SER A 699 -3.02 21.21 -3.47
N ILE A 700 -3.78 20.68 -4.43
CA ILE A 700 -5.13 20.18 -4.24
C ILE A 700 -5.21 18.78 -4.83
N SER A 701 -5.75 17.84 -4.09
CA SER A 701 -6.11 16.50 -4.57
C SER A 701 -7.60 16.28 -4.38
N TYR A 702 -8.26 15.71 -5.39
CA TYR A 702 -9.68 15.40 -5.41
C TYR A 702 -9.91 13.98 -5.86
N GLN A 703 -10.85 13.28 -5.21
CA GLN A 703 -11.43 12.04 -5.70
C GLN A 703 -12.96 12.06 -5.63
N SER A 704 -13.60 11.47 -6.64
CA SER A 704 -15.06 11.29 -6.66
C SER A 704 -15.51 10.20 -5.70
N SER A 705 -16.83 10.05 -5.50
CA SER A 705 -17.41 9.02 -4.65
C SER A 705 -17.01 7.61 -5.10
N VAL A 706 -16.91 6.70 -4.11
CA VAL A 706 -16.49 5.31 -4.29
C VAL A 706 -17.56 4.35 -3.78
N GLN A 707 -17.90 3.33 -4.56
CA GLN A 707 -18.70 2.21 -4.09
C GLN A 707 -17.86 1.31 -3.17
N THR A 708 -18.39 0.95 -2.01
CA THR A 708 -17.60 0.22 -1.00
C THR A 708 -17.58 -1.28 -1.22
N LYS A 709 -18.67 -1.84 -1.72
CA LYS A 709 -18.87 -3.30 -1.91
C LYS A 709 -19.46 -3.57 -3.29
N LEU A 710 -19.24 -4.78 -3.82
CA LEU A 710 -19.81 -5.21 -5.09
C LEU A 710 -21.28 -5.64 -4.94
N LYS A 711 -21.59 -6.45 -3.92
CA LYS A 711 -22.95 -6.98 -3.71
C LYS A 711 -23.93 -5.88 -3.34
N THR A 712 -25.11 -5.89 -3.96
CA THR A 712 -26.18 -4.89 -3.71
C THR A 712 -26.62 -4.89 -2.25
N SER A 713 -26.74 -6.07 -1.62
CA SER A 713 -27.09 -6.22 -0.21
C SER A 713 -26.04 -5.62 0.73
N GLU A 714 -24.76 -5.83 0.44
CA GLU A 714 -23.66 -5.24 1.21
C GLU A 714 -23.61 -3.72 1.00
N THR A 715 -23.77 -3.25 -0.25
CA THR A 715 -23.79 -1.81 -0.57
C THR A 715 -24.93 -1.08 0.16
N ALA A 716 -26.08 -1.73 0.35
CA ALA A 716 -27.18 -1.16 1.12
C ALA A 716 -26.81 -0.87 2.59
N VAL A 717 -25.89 -1.64 3.17
CA VAL A 717 -25.39 -1.48 4.54
C VAL A 717 -24.22 -0.52 4.62
N PHE A 718 -23.18 -0.75 3.80
CA PHE A 718 -21.95 0.03 3.84
C PHE A 718 -22.10 1.41 3.18
N GLY A 719 -23.07 1.58 2.27
CA GLY A 719 -23.27 2.79 1.49
C GLY A 719 -22.11 3.09 0.53
N THR A 720 -22.11 4.26 -0.04
CA THR A 720 -21.02 4.81 -0.84
C THR A 720 -20.16 5.74 0.00
N THR A 721 -18.85 5.72 -0.20
CA THR A 721 -17.94 6.73 0.38
C THR A 721 -18.04 8.00 -0.45
N PRO A 722 -18.40 9.16 0.12
CA PRO A 722 -18.47 10.42 -0.60
C PRO A 722 -17.12 10.83 -1.18
N GLY A 723 -17.15 11.58 -2.28
CA GLY A 723 -15.95 12.24 -2.79
C GLY A 723 -15.48 13.35 -1.85
N PHE A 724 -14.19 13.66 -1.89
CA PHE A 724 -13.58 14.70 -1.08
C PHE A 724 -12.40 15.36 -1.79
N ALA A 725 -12.03 16.54 -1.30
CA ALA A 725 -10.81 17.24 -1.67
C ALA A 725 -9.92 17.44 -0.45
N GLN A 726 -8.61 17.43 -0.67
CA GLN A 726 -7.58 17.78 0.30
C GLN A 726 -6.72 18.89 -0.27
N VAL A 727 -6.44 19.92 0.52
CA VAL A 727 -5.57 21.03 0.16
C VAL A 727 -4.36 21.00 1.07
N ASP A 728 -3.15 21.04 0.48
CA ASP A 728 -1.90 21.13 1.21
C ASP A 728 -1.17 22.41 0.81
N PHE A 729 -0.35 22.92 1.72
CA PHE A 729 0.39 24.17 1.55
C PHE A 729 1.80 24.05 2.14
N SER A 730 2.81 24.68 1.51
CA SER A 730 4.11 24.90 2.13
C SER A 730 4.75 26.20 1.70
N THR A 731 5.60 26.73 2.57
CA THR A 731 6.48 27.85 2.30
C THR A 731 7.79 27.68 3.07
N GLY A 732 8.89 28.11 2.50
CA GLY A 732 10.19 27.95 3.14
C GLY A 732 11.26 28.84 2.53
N ILE A 733 12.38 28.87 3.23
CA ILE A 733 13.59 29.60 2.83
C ILE A 733 14.79 28.65 2.93
N GLU A 734 15.71 28.78 1.99
CA GLU A 734 17.00 28.06 1.98
C GLU A 734 18.14 29.06 1.80
N ARG A 735 19.19 28.90 2.58
CA ARG A 735 20.43 29.67 2.43
C ARG A 735 21.64 28.76 2.58
N GLY A 736 22.40 28.64 1.51
CA GLY A 736 23.51 27.68 1.46
C GLY A 736 22.99 26.25 1.70
N ASN A 737 23.45 25.62 2.75
CA ASN A 737 23.11 24.21 3.07
C ASN A 737 21.98 24.07 4.09
N THR A 738 21.39 25.18 4.55
CA THR A 738 20.34 25.15 5.59
C THR A 738 19.00 25.59 5.01
N SER A 739 17.93 24.80 5.23
CA SER A 739 16.57 25.17 4.86
C SER A 739 15.61 25.07 6.04
N LEU A 740 14.64 26.01 6.09
CA LEU A 740 13.54 26.01 7.04
C LEU A 740 12.23 26.08 6.26
N GLU A 741 11.33 25.16 6.55
CA GLU A 741 10.03 25.03 5.89
C GLU A 741 8.89 25.00 6.90
N LEU A 742 7.85 25.81 6.65
CA LEU A 742 6.54 25.73 7.29
C LEU A 742 5.59 25.04 6.32
N TRP A 743 4.82 24.06 6.81
CA TRP A 743 3.90 23.30 5.98
C TRP A 743 2.57 23.02 6.68
N ALA A 744 1.53 22.78 5.86
CA ALA A 744 0.25 22.29 6.32
C ALA A 744 -0.24 21.21 5.35
N LYS A 745 -0.60 20.04 5.86
CA LYS A 745 -1.33 19.01 5.14
C LYS A 745 -2.80 19.06 5.57
N ASN A 746 -3.71 18.82 4.61
CA ASN A 746 -5.16 18.93 4.83
C ASN A 746 -5.56 20.29 5.46
N LEU A 747 -5.10 21.39 4.87
CA LEU A 747 -5.24 22.76 5.40
C LEU A 747 -6.69 23.12 5.78
N LEU A 748 -7.67 22.62 5.03
CA LEU A 748 -9.09 22.87 5.24
C LEU A 748 -9.76 21.93 6.24
N ASP A 749 -9.00 21.03 6.87
CA ASP A 749 -9.48 20.04 7.86
C ASP A 749 -10.64 19.18 7.35
N SER A 750 -10.53 18.71 6.10
CA SER A 750 -11.54 17.87 5.47
C SER A 750 -11.59 16.48 6.15
N LEU A 751 -12.80 16.01 6.48
CA LEU A 751 -13.05 14.65 6.98
C LEU A 751 -13.34 13.67 5.83
N GLY A 752 -12.53 13.69 4.77
CA GLY A 752 -12.61 12.70 3.70
C GLY A 752 -12.41 11.28 4.22
N ASN A 753 -13.15 10.31 3.69
CA ASN A 753 -12.99 8.91 4.09
C ASN A 753 -12.33 8.11 2.95
N THR A 754 -11.32 7.32 3.29
CA THR A 754 -10.61 6.43 2.36
C THR A 754 -11.27 5.07 2.25
N SER A 755 -11.86 4.56 3.33
CA SER A 755 -12.44 3.23 3.42
C SER A 755 -13.61 3.18 4.39
N ARG A 756 -14.42 2.12 4.28
CA ARG A 756 -15.44 1.73 5.25
C ARG A 756 -15.36 0.23 5.49
N TYR A 757 -15.50 -0.19 6.73
CA TYR A 757 -15.53 -1.60 7.08
C TYR A 757 -16.48 -1.85 8.26
N ALA A 758 -16.83 -3.10 8.46
CA ALA A 758 -17.54 -3.58 9.65
C ALA A 758 -16.89 -4.89 10.08
N GLU A 759 -16.78 -5.10 11.37
CA GLU A 759 -16.28 -6.36 11.91
C GLU A 759 -17.31 -7.47 11.76
N CYS A 760 -18.58 -7.12 11.83
CA CYS A 760 -19.68 -8.04 11.67
C CYS A 760 -20.50 -7.73 10.41
N ALA A 761 -20.43 -8.63 9.42
CA ALA A 761 -21.24 -8.50 8.20
C ALA A 761 -22.72 -8.77 8.46
N THR A 762 -23.60 -8.09 7.70
CA THR A 762 -25.07 -8.27 7.75
C THR A 762 -25.54 -9.70 7.59
N ALA A 763 -24.84 -10.54 6.81
CA ALA A 763 -25.17 -11.96 6.67
C ALA A 763 -24.97 -12.74 7.98
N VAL A 764 -24.09 -12.28 8.86
CA VAL A 764 -23.70 -12.95 10.11
C VAL A 764 -24.34 -12.28 11.32
N CYS A 765 -24.24 -10.97 11.42
CA CYS A 765 -24.81 -10.16 12.52
C CYS A 765 -26.17 -9.56 12.15
N GLY A 766 -26.72 -9.94 11.05
CA GLY A 766 -27.93 -9.52 10.35
C GLY A 766 -28.87 -8.64 11.11
N GLY A 767 -28.92 -7.37 10.77
CA GLY A 767 -29.71 -6.31 11.36
C GLY A 767 -30.94 -6.79 12.15
N ASN A 768 -31.31 -6.23 13.19
CA ASN A 768 -32.51 -6.50 14.03
C ASN A 768 -32.91 -7.98 14.31
N LYS A 769 -32.37 -8.99 13.60
CA LYS A 769 -32.71 -10.40 13.78
C LYS A 769 -32.35 -10.90 15.17
N TYR A 770 -31.37 -10.26 15.81
CA TYR A 770 -30.93 -10.57 17.18
C TYR A 770 -31.13 -9.41 18.16
N GLY A 771 -31.86 -8.35 17.74
CA GLY A 771 -32.18 -7.23 18.63
C GLY A 771 -31.00 -6.43 19.17
N SER A 772 -29.84 -6.58 18.58
CA SER A 772 -28.60 -6.00 19.08
C SER A 772 -28.36 -4.58 18.56
N PRO A 773 -28.19 -3.58 19.44
CA PRO A 773 -27.89 -2.20 19.05
C PRO A 773 -26.50 -2.00 18.43
N GLY A 774 -25.70 -3.05 18.28
CA GLY A 774 -24.36 -2.97 17.70
C GLY A 774 -24.18 -3.73 16.38
N ALA A 775 -25.20 -4.50 15.98
CA ALA A 775 -25.16 -5.20 14.71
C ALA A 775 -25.22 -4.21 13.55
N GLY A 776 -24.15 -4.07 12.78
CA GLY A 776 -24.12 -3.18 11.63
C GLY A 776 -23.39 -1.84 11.84
N ILE A 777 -22.52 -1.71 12.82
CA ILE A 777 -21.61 -0.56 12.92
C ILE A 777 -20.72 -0.57 11.69
N VAL A 778 -20.78 0.51 10.91
CA VAL A 778 -19.92 0.73 9.74
C VAL A 778 -18.91 1.81 10.08
N TYR A 779 -17.73 1.37 10.41
CA TYR A 779 -16.59 2.23 10.69
C TYR A 779 -16.15 2.98 9.44
N ARG A 780 -15.67 4.21 9.63
CA ARG A 780 -15.13 5.08 8.58
C ARG A 780 -13.67 5.39 8.85
N VAL A 781 -12.82 5.14 7.88
CA VAL A 781 -11.39 5.46 7.94
C VAL A 781 -11.19 6.86 7.37
N PRO A 782 -10.95 7.90 8.19
CA PRO A 782 -10.77 9.26 7.71
C PRO A 782 -9.38 9.43 7.07
N ILE A 783 -9.22 10.45 6.23
CA ILE A 783 -7.88 11.00 5.98
C ILE A 783 -7.38 11.66 7.28
N VAL A 784 -6.07 11.79 7.41
CA VAL A 784 -5.47 12.47 8.58
C VAL A 784 -6.02 13.90 8.66
N PRO A 785 -6.51 14.36 9.82
CA PRO A 785 -6.94 15.75 10.02
C PRO A 785 -5.83 16.74 9.70
N ARG A 786 -6.14 18.04 9.68
CA ARG A 786 -5.15 19.08 9.39
C ARG A 786 -3.91 18.95 10.26
N GLN A 787 -2.76 18.89 9.61
CA GLN A 787 -1.45 18.95 10.26
C GLN A 787 -0.75 20.25 9.88
N ILE A 788 -0.12 20.91 10.87
CA ILE A 788 0.73 22.08 10.66
C ILE A 788 2.06 21.81 11.32
N GLY A 789 3.17 22.02 10.59
CA GLY A 789 4.49 21.68 11.10
C GLY A 789 5.62 22.51 10.51
N LEU A 790 6.78 22.39 11.16
CA LEU A 790 8.05 22.96 10.75
C LEU A 790 9.04 21.86 10.46
N ARG A 791 9.91 22.07 9.47
CA ARG A 791 11.07 21.21 9.18
C ARG A 791 12.32 22.06 9.00
N LEU A 792 13.39 21.67 9.68
CA LEU A 792 14.75 22.18 9.51
C LEU A 792 15.58 21.09 8.83
N THR A 793 16.30 21.46 7.76
CA THR A 793 17.22 20.55 7.07
C THR A 793 18.58 21.18 6.96
N GLN A 794 19.64 20.40 7.25
CA GLN A 794 21.04 20.78 7.07
C GLN A 794 21.70 19.78 6.13
N LYS A 795 22.22 20.27 5.01
CA LYS A 795 23.07 19.53 4.07
C LYS A 795 24.55 19.77 4.40
N PHE A 796 25.45 18.84 4.06
CA PHE A 796 26.92 18.99 4.27
C PHE A 796 27.71 18.14 3.25
#